data_594e68f72fa0f8b16966ca346e13b27e
#
_entry.id   594e68f72fa0f8b16966ca346e13b27e
#
_cell.length_a   1.000
_cell.length_b   1.000
_cell.length_c   1.000
_cell.angle_alpha   90.00
_cell.angle_beta   90.00
_cell.angle_gamma   90.00
#
_symmetry.space_group_name_H-M   'P 1'
#
loop_
_entity.id
_entity.type
_entity.pdbx_description
1 polymer ?
#
loop_
_entity_poly.entity_id
_entity_poly.type
_entity_poly.pdbx_seq_one_letter_code
_entity_poly.pdbx_strand_id
1 'polypeptide(L)'
;MGVKVSMGVKVSVVVPVFNPGLADDAFGACVRSLLEQSLPPEDYEVIFADDGSTDGTRRRLDAIAAIRPNVRVLHLDHSGSPARGRNVGLSVAHGEYVYLLNQHDRLEPGALERMYGMAVETDADVLVGRLVDDGPPLSAFAENRARADILRDHLLTLPTAHKLFSRDFVESQHLRFPDRPLSEQSFVTKAYLAAKVVAILADEVCCHLARAEEGQPDGEALYDGLRGLFDVIDSHTEPGLERDRIYAHWFRVLGLRRLGGGRFVDAPFEERTVLYSFLRQLTVERFPPSLDVHLPVHQRARVALLRDGRPEALVELAEAFRGTRLRAELRDVRWDQSVLILDLSVEIVRGDGTPLWFRVEHGRLLWTPPVPMEGLLDRETADVSEAVDKARMEVYIRDAQTGETYFLPVSGAVGRAVVEGQVRVWASGEARLDVGSAALGRPLCPGLWEVHVRMRGVHPGRTRVARPDAQMNCAGVLADESRRLVVPCWSERGELSVCVEPKSFAESIALVSSRASVAHQDGHVFVVVPVPYVPPSGGPAAELVLREQDGRHRSMAVPALVEPGIPGRLAGQLIARVPVSRLGGEDCLGPGTWRPSLRVAEKDVELLFGLAVGRGGQVRVLPAGVSPAPSLLRKIAGRLGYRPRR
;
A
#
# COMPACT_ATOMS: atom_id res chain seq x y z
N MET A 1 -19.20 -27.51 22.96
CA MET A 1 -17.86 -26.94 23.02
C MET A 1 -17.85 -25.94 24.16
N GLY A 2 -17.16 -26.23 25.25
CA GLY A 2 -17.10 -25.36 26.41
C GLY A 2 -16.14 -24.21 26.14
N VAL A 3 -16.62 -22.98 26.26
CA VAL A 3 -15.77 -21.79 26.27
C VAL A 3 -14.89 -21.89 27.51
N LYS A 4 -13.57 -22.12 27.32
CA LYS A 4 -12.58 -21.94 28.38
C LYS A 4 -12.60 -20.45 28.76
N VAL A 5 -13.25 -20.11 29.87
CA VAL A 5 -13.09 -18.79 30.49
C VAL A 5 -11.69 -18.79 31.11
N SER A 6 -10.72 -18.27 30.41
CA SER A 6 -9.38 -17.98 30.95
C SER A 6 -9.53 -16.86 31.98
N MET A 7 -9.24 -17.11 33.24
CA MET A 7 -9.17 -16.10 34.32
C MET A 7 -7.77 -15.45 34.38
N GLY A 8 -7.03 -15.39 33.28
CA GLY A 8 -5.67 -14.86 33.19
C GLY A 8 -5.49 -13.84 32.06
N VAL A 9 -4.32 -13.21 32.01
CA VAL A 9 -3.91 -12.30 30.95
C VAL A 9 -3.95 -13.01 29.60
N LYS A 10 -4.67 -12.45 28.62
CA LYS A 10 -4.81 -13.01 27.26
C LYS A 10 -3.56 -12.74 26.40
N VAL A 11 -3.07 -11.50 26.44
CA VAL A 11 -1.95 -11.07 25.60
C VAL A 11 -0.90 -10.31 26.41
N SER A 12 0.37 -10.71 26.30
CA SER A 12 1.51 -9.92 26.73
C SER A 12 2.14 -9.22 25.53
N VAL A 13 2.31 -7.90 25.57
CA VAL A 13 3.03 -7.16 24.54
C VAL A 13 4.41 -6.83 25.05
N VAL A 14 5.46 -7.31 24.39
CA VAL A 14 6.87 -7.06 24.75
C VAL A 14 7.46 -6.03 23.83
N VAL A 15 8.00 -4.95 24.41
CA VAL A 15 8.60 -3.82 23.69
C VAL A 15 10.03 -3.61 24.19
N PRO A 16 11.07 -3.96 23.43
CA PRO A 16 12.43 -3.55 23.74
C PRO A 16 12.57 -2.04 23.51
N VAL A 17 13.21 -1.34 24.46
CA VAL A 17 13.35 0.13 24.42
C VAL A 17 14.80 0.51 24.69
N PHE A 18 15.33 1.40 23.84
CA PHE A 18 16.63 2.02 24.07
C PHE A 18 16.68 3.42 23.45
N ASN A 19 16.90 4.45 24.29
CA ASN A 19 17.10 5.84 23.89
C ASN A 19 16.21 6.33 22.71
N PRO A 20 14.88 6.18 22.75
CA PRO A 20 14.01 6.67 21.67
C PRO A 20 13.99 8.18 21.54
N GLY A 21 14.49 8.92 22.56
CA GLY A 21 14.40 10.38 22.63
C GLY A 21 13.10 10.86 23.31
N LEU A 22 13.21 11.88 24.19
CA LEU A 22 12.03 12.41 24.89
C LEU A 22 11.06 13.17 23.98
N ALA A 23 11.56 13.72 22.89
CA ALA A 23 10.80 14.46 21.89
C ALA A 23 10.36 13.60 20.70
N ASP A 24 10.58 12.28 20.75
CA ASP A 24 10.21 11.37 19.67
C ASP A 24 8.70 11.12 19.65
N ASP A 25 8.05 11.67 18.64
CA ASP A 25 6.61 11.50 18.41
C ASP A 25 6.25 10.03 18.11
N ALA A 26 7.15 9.23 17.49
CA ALA A 26 6.91 7.85 17.14
C ALA A 26 6.86 6.98 18.40
N PHE A 27 7.81 7.14 19.34
CA PHE A 27 7.73 6.44 20.62
C PHE A 27 6.50 6.83 21.43
N GLY A 28 6.14 8.12 21.42
CA GLY A 28 4.90 8.60 22.02
C GLY A 28 3.64 7.98 21.41
N ALA A 29 3.63 7.79 20.09
CA ALA A 29 2.54 7.15 19.37
C ALA A 29 2.49 5.63 19.65
N CYS A 30 3.64 4.96 19.74
CA CYS A 30 3.74 3.55 20.17
C CYS A 30 3.10 3.35 21.54
N VAL A 31 3.53 4.11 22.54
CA VAL A 31 2.98 4.03 23.91
C VAL A 31 1.47 4.28 23.92
N ARG A 32 0.99 5.33 23.25
CA ARG A 32 -0.46 5.60 23.17
C ARG A 32 -1.22 4.44 22.55
N SER A 33 -0.75 3.88 21.44
CA SER A 33 -1.39 2.77 20.75
C SER A 33 -1.53 1.52 21.62
N LEU A 34 -0.58 1.31 22.54
CA LEU A 34 -0.60 0.20 23.52
C LEU A 34 -1.59 0.45 24.66
N LEU A 35 -1.80 1.70 25.06
CA LEU A 35 -2.67 2.06 26.18
C LEU A 35 -4.13 2.30 25.76
N GLU A 36 -4.40 2.42 24.47
CA GLU A 36 -5.71 2.71 23.86
C GLU A 36 -6.28 1.50 23.09
N GLN A 37 -5.90 0.29 23.45
CA GLN A 37 -6.45 -0.93 22.84
C GLN A 37 -7.91 -1.17 23.27
N SER A 38 -8.70 -1.79 22.37
CA SER A 38 -10.10 -2.19 22.67
C SER A 38 -10.18 -3.37 23.64
N LEU A 39 -9.12 -4.19 23.69
CA LEU A 39 -9.02 -5.27 24.68
C LEU A 39 -8.97 -4.67 26.09
N PRO A 40 -9.81 -5.13 27.06
CA PRO A 40 -9.81 -4.60 28.42
C PRO A 40 -8.42 -4.63 29.07
N PRO A 41 -8.04 -3.60 29.86
CA PRO A 41 -6.71 -3.52 30.48
C PRO A 41 -6.36 -4.71 31.40
N GLU A 42 -7.35 -5.40 31.97
CA GLU A 42 -7.18 -6.61 32.76
C GLU A 42 -6.86 -7.85 31.92
N ASP A 43 -7.14 -7.80 30.62
CA ASP A 43 -6.95 -8.91 29.69
C ASP A 43 -5.58 -8.87 28.97
N TYR A 44 -4.84 -7.78 29.09
CA TYR A 44 -3.49 -7.70 28.50
C TYR A 44 -2.49 -6.97 29.39
N GLU A 45 -1.22 -7.29 29.22
CA GLU A 45 -0.10 -6.57 29.83
C GLU A 45 0.87 -6.03 28.78
N VAL A 46 1.53 -4.92 29.11
CA VAL A 46 2.61 -4.32 28.32
C VAL A 46 3.91 -4.40 29.12
N ILE A 47 4.93 -5.01 28.55
CA ILE A 47 6.24 -5.22 29.17
C ILE A 47 7.27 -4.39 28.38
N PHE A 48 7.67 -3.24 28.92
CA PHE A 48 8.78 -2.47 28.38
C PHE A 48 10.10 -3.01 28.95
N ALA A 49 10.97 -3.48 28.06
CA ALA A 49 12.32 -3.93 28.42
C ALA A 49 13.32 -2.82 28.03
N ASP A 50 13.63 -1.95 29.00
CA ASP A 50 14.54 -0.82 28.85
C ASP A 50 16.00 -1.28 28.92
N ASP A 51 16.71 -1.25 27.80
CA ASP A 51 18.11 -1.68 27.65
C ASP A 51 19.10 -0.59 28.09
N GLY A 52 18.87 0.00 29.26
CA GLY A 52 19.79 0.97 29.86
C GLY A 52 19.69 2.38 29.28
N SER A 53 18.49 2.87 28.97
CA SER A 53 18.27 4.21 28.44
C SER A 53 18.81 5.31 29.37
N THR A 54 19.44 6.35 28.79
CA THR A 54 20.07 7.48 29.48
C THR A 54 19.42 8.82 29.16
N ASP A 55 18.51 8.87 28.20
CA ASP A 55 17.85 10.09 27.68
C ASP A 55 16.63 10.55 28.47
N GLY A 56 16.33 9.91 29.61
CA GLY A 56 15.14 10.18 30.44
C GLY A 56 13.95 9.25 30.16
N THR A 57 14.03 8.36 29.19
CA THR A 57 13.00 7.37 28.85
C THR A 57 12.65 6.50 30.05
N ARG A 58 13.64 6.05 30.82
CA ARG A 58 13.47 5.27 32.06
C ARG A 58 12.45 5.89 32.99
N ARG A 59 12.60 7.18 33.32
CA ARG A 59 11.68 7.92 34.19
C ARG A 59 10.27 8.03 33.61
N ARG A 60 10.18 8.20 32.29
CA ARG A 60 8.89 8.28 31.59
C ARG A 60 8.14 6.94 31.67
N LEU A 61 8.83 5.83 31.48
CA LEU A 61 8.25 4.48 31.58
C LEU A 61 7.79 4.20 33.02
N ASP A 62 8.60 4.53 34.04
CA ASP A 62 8.23 4.35 35.45
C ASP A 62 6.97 5.16 35.80
N ALA A 63 6.86 6.39 35.31
CA ALA A 63 5.67 7.23 35.52
C ALA A 63 4.41 6.59 34.89
N ILE A 64 4.55 5.95 33.73
CA ILE A 64 3.43 5.23 33.08
C ILE A 64 3.04 4.01 33.92
N ALA A 65 4.00 3.19 34.32
CA ALA A 65 3.76 2.00 35.13
C ALA A 65 3.11 2.31 36.49
N ALA A 66 3.43 3.48 37.07
CA ALA A 66 2.83 3.93 38.33
C ALA A 66 1.33 4.19 38.25
N ILE A 67 0.79 4.50 37.06
CA ILE A 67 -0.63 4.83 36.84
C ILE A 67 -1.39 3.79 36.01
N ARG A 68 -0.68 2.82 35.43
CA ARG A 68 -1.24 1.77 34.57
C ARG A 68 -0.88 0.38 35.12
N PRO A 69 -1.79 -0.30 35.82
CA PRO A 69 -1.48 -1.58 36.50
C PRO A 69 -1.13 -2.71 35.53
N ASN A 70 -1.54 -2.58 34.26
CA ASN A 70 -1.20 -3.53 33.20
C ASN A 70 0.13 -3.21 32.48
N VAL A 71 0.91 -2.25 32.97
CA VAL A 71 2.23 -1.89 32.42
C VAL A 71 3.34 -2.30 33.39
N ARG A 72 4.33 -3.01 32.89
CA ARG A 72 5.55 -3.41 33.61
C ARG A 72 6.77 -2.85 32.91
N VAL A 73 7.77 -2.42 33.68
CA VAL A 73 9.06 -1.94 33.16
C VAL A 73 10.16 -2.82 33.73
N LEU A 74 11.02 -3.31 32.85
CA LEU A 74 12.20 -4.09 33.19
C LEU A 74 13.43 -3.23 32.85
N HIS A 75 14.16 -2.80 33.88
CA HIS A 75 15.40 -2.05 33.69
C HIS A 75 16.56 -3.01 33.55
N LEU A 76 17.18 -3.02 32.39
CA LEU A 76 18.32 -3.87 32.06
C LEU A 76 19.60 -3.02 31.98
N ASP A 77 20.75 -3.65 32.12
CA ASP A 77 22.02 -3.04 31.73
C ASP A 77 22.12 -3.02 30.20
N HIS A 78 22.72 -1.98 29.63
CA HIS A 78 22.84 -1.82 28.20
C HIS A 78 23.60 -3.00 27.56
N SER A 79 22.94 -3.64 26.59
CA SER A 79 23.50 -4.79 25.86
C SER A 79 23.83 -4.46 24.39
N GLY A 80 23.30 -3.37 23.86
CA GLY A 80 23.44 -2.98 22.46
C GLY A 80 22.64 -3.82 21.48
N SER A 81 21.74 -4.70 21.99
CA SER A 81 20.93 -5.59 21.14
C SER A 81 19.50 -5.69 21.66
N PRO A 82 18.47 -5.48 20.80
CA PRO A 82 17.08 -5.69 21.19
C PRO A 82 16.74 -7.15 21.51
N ALA A 83 17.58 -8.10 21.11
CA ALA A 83 17.39 -9.53 21.34
C ALA A 83 17.30 -9.86 22.85
N ARG A 84 18.17 -9.25 23.67
CA ARG A 84 18.16 -9.46 25.13
C ARG A 84 16.86 -8.95 25.75
N GLY A 85 16.45 -7.73 25.42
CA GLY A 85 15.21 -7.15 25.90
C GLY A 85 13.98 -8.00 25.54
N ARG A 86 13.91 -8.47 24.28
CA ARG A 86 12.86 -9.38 23.83
C ARG A 86 12.87 -10.71 24.61
N ASN A 87 14.05 -11.33 24.80
CA ASN A 87 14.16 -12.60 25.53
C ASN A 87 13.77 -12.48 27.00
N VAL A 88 14.17 -11.40 27.67
CA VAL A 88 13.78 -11.15 29.08
C VAL A 88 12.26 -10.89 29.13
N GLY A 89 11.70 -10.09 28.21
CA GLY A 89 10.26 -9.89 28.13
C GLY A 89 9.48 -11.19 27.93
N LEU A 90 9.93 -12.05 27.00
CA LEU A 90 9.34 -13.37 26.76
C LEU A 90 9.36 -14.27 28.01
N SER A 91 10.42 -14.18 28.83
CA SER A 91 10.57 -15.02 30.03
C SER A 91 9.67 -14.63 31.20
N VAL A 92 9.15 -13.40 31.21
CA VAL A 92 8.30 -12.85 32.28
C VAL A 92 6.86 -12.59 31.83
N ALA A 93 6.53 -12.91 30.60
CA ALA A 93 5.20 -12.79 30.02
C ALA A 93 4.22 -13.79 30.65
N HIS A 94 3.02 -13.33 31.00
CA HIS A 94 1.96 -14.15 31.61
C HIS A 94 0.79 -14.44 30.66
N GLY A 95 0.70 -13.68 29.53
CA GLY A 95 -0.35 -13.84 28.55
C GLY A 95 -0.40 -15.23 27.93
N GLU A 96 -1.57 -15.68 27.57
CA GLU A 96 -1.76 -16.90 26.77
C GLU A 96 -1.01 -16.81 25.44
N TYR A 97 -0.97 -15.59 24.88
CA TYR A 97 -0.18 -15.24 23.71
C TYR A 97 0.77 -14.09 24.01
N VAL A 98 1.87 -14.00 23.26
CA VAL A 98 2.84 -12.91 23.35
C VAL A 98 2.97 -12.24 22.00
N TYR A 99 2.80 -10.90 21.96
CA TYR A 99 3.06 -10.04 20.81
C TYR A 99 4.38 -9.30 20.97
N LEU A 100 5.17 -9.23 19.91
CA LEU A 100 6.44 -8.50 19.90
C LEU A 100 6.29 -7.22 19.07
N LEU A 101 6.59 -6.07 19.66
CA LEU A 101 6.47 -4.76 19.02
C LEU A 101 7.77 -3.97 19.21
N ASN A 102 8.19 -3.19 18.21
CA ASN A 102 9.33 -2.28 18.36
C ASN A 102 8.88 -0.92 18.91
N GLN A 103 9.80 -0.17 19.49
CA GLN A 103 9.53 1.09 20.20
C GLN A 103 8.97 2.24 19.33
N HIS A 104 9.08 2.14 18.01
CA HIS A 104 8.59 3.16 17.06
C HIS A 104 7.36 2.72 16.26
N ASP A 105 6.95 1.45 16.41
CA ASP A 105 5.82 0.89 15.70
C ASP A 105 4.51 1.13 16.45
N ARG A 106 3.39 1.08 15.75
CA ARG A 106 2.08 1.45 16.29
C ARG A 106 1.04 0.39 15.99
N LEU A 107 0.31 -0.07 17.01
CA LEU A 107 -0.85 -0.95 16.85
C LEU A 107 -2.12 -0.14 16.49
N GLU A 108 -3.01 -0.75 15.72
CA GLU A 108 -4.38 -0.24 15.59
C GLU A 108 -5.20 -0.51 16.87
N PRO A 109 -6.18 0.33 17.21
CA PRO A 109 -6.91 0.21 18.49
C PRO A 109 -7.58 -1.14 18.74
N GLY A 110 -8.05 -1.82 17.69
CA GLY A 110 -8.67 -3.15 17.79
C GLY A 110 -7.72 -4.32 17.56
N ALA A 111 -6.41 -4.08 17.43
CA ALA A 111 -5.47 -5.10 16.94
C ALA A 111 -5.33 -6.30 17.89
N LEU A 112 -5.14 -6.06 19.19
CA LEU A 112 -4.96 -7.14 20.15
C LEU A 112 -6.19 -8.04 20.26
N GLU A 113 -7.37 -7.44 20.31
CA GLU A 113 -8.63 -8.18 20.42
C GLU A 113 -8.87 -9.09 19.20
N ARG A 114 -8.69 -8.55 18.00
CA ARG A 114 -8.90 -9.30 16.74
C ARG A 114 -7.86 -10.40 16.56
N MET A 115 -6.58 -10.08 16.80
CA MET A 115 -5.51 -11.07 16.70
C MET A 115 -5.70 -12.21 17.72
N TYR A 116 -6.03 -11.89 18.96
CA TYR A 116 -6.32 -12.90 19.99
C TYR A 116 -7.53 -13.76 19.61
N GLY A 117 -8.63 -13.14 19.18
CA GLY A 117 -9.84 -13.84 18.76
C GLY A 117 -9.55 -14.89 17.68
N MET A 118 -8.86 -14.49 16.61
CA MET A 118 -8.50 -15.41 15.52
C MET A 118 -7.47 -16.46 15.97
N ALA A 119 -6.50 -16.11 16.83
CA ALA A 119 -5.51 -17.05 17.31
C ALA A 119 -6.15 -18.19 18.13
N VAL A 120 -7.11 -17.84 18.99
CA VAL A 120 -7.87 -18.85 19.78
C VAL A 120 -8.78 -19.67 18.88
N GLU A 121 -9.49 -19.06 17.92
CA GLU A 121 -10.38 -19.75 17.00
C GLU A 121 -9.64 -20.80 16.15
N THR A 122 -8.41 -20.48 15.72
CA THR A 122 -7.61 -21.34 14.85
C THR A 122 -6.65 -22.28 15.62
N ASP A 123 -6.53 -22.13 16.94
CA ASP A 123 -5.51 -22.78 17.77
C ASP A 123 -4.09 -22.52 17.20
N ALA A 124 -3.81 -21.27 16.88
CA ALA A 124 -2.58 -20.89 16.21
C ALA A 124 -1.38 -20.88 17.14
N ASP A 125 -0.28 -21.54 16.73
CA ASP A 125 1.05 -21.35 17.35
C ASP A 125 1.60 -19.97 17.06
N VAL A 126 1.36 -19.49 15.81
CA VAL A 126 1.78 -18.17 15.31
C VAL A 126 0.64 -17.53 14.56
N LEU A 127 0.22 -16.33 14.94
CA LEU A 127 -0.71 -15.53 14.15
C LEU A 127 -0.01 -14.29 13.60
N VAL A 128 -0.14 -14.09 12.30
CA VAL A 128 0.42 -12.95 11.57
C VAL A 128 -0.70 -11.94 11.30
N GLY A 129 -0.72 -10.84 12.03
CA GLY A 129 -1.61 -9.70 11.76
C GLY A 129 -1.12 -8.87 10.59
N ARG A 130 -2.04 -8.22 9.86
CA ARG A 130 -1.70 -7.37 8.73
C ARG A 130 -0.83 -6.19 9.16
N LEU A 131 0.31 -6.06 8.48
CA LEU A 131 1.29 -4.99 8.67
C LEU A 131 1.18 -3.97 7.55
N VAL A 132 1.41 -2.70 7.87
CA VAL A 132 1.56 -1.60 6.92
C VAL A 132 2.95 -1.01 7.06
N ASP A 133 3.65 -0.91 5.95
CA ASP A 133 4.96 -0.26 5.82
C ASP A 133 5.00 0.62 4.55
N ASP A 134 6.16 1.15 4.21
CA ASP A 134 6.36 1.90 2.95
C ASP A 134 6.46 1.00 1.70
N GLY A 135 6.37 -0.31 1.87
CA GLY A 135 6.48 -1.31 0.81
C GLY A 135 5.23 -1.49 -0.04
N PRO A 136 5.30 -2.37 -1.04
CA PRO A 136 4.11 -2.84 -1.76
C PRO A 136 3.30 -3.78 -0.87
N PRO A 137 1.98 -3.96 -1.15
CA PRO A 137 1.19 -4.92 -0.41
C PRO A 137 1.79 -6.31 -0.51
N LEU A 138 1.84 -7.01 0.61
CA LEU A 138 2.38 -8.36 0.68
C LEU A 138 1.30 -9.36 0.29
N SER A 139 1.63 -10.31 -0.58
CA SER A 139 0.68 -11.33 -1.05
C SER A 139 0.13 -12.21 0.07
N ALA A 140 0.85 -12.30 1.19
CA ALA A 140 0.39 -12.99 2.39
C ALA A 140 -0.92 -12.39 2.95
N PHE A 141 -1.13 -11.08 2.76
CA PHE A 141 -2.33 -10.36 3.25
C PHE A 141 -3.43 -10.22 2.18
N ALA A 142 -3.50 -11.11 1.21
CA ALA A 142 -4.57 -11.10 0.22
C ALA A 142 -5.93 -11.54 0.80
N GLU A 143 -5.92 -12.44 1.78
CA GLU A 143 -7.12 -12.94 2.48
C GLU A 143 -6.74 -13.55 3.85
N ASN A 144 -7.73 -13.69 4.74
CA ASN A 144 -7.56 -14.41 6.01
C ASN A 144 -7.26 -15.90 5.75
N ARG A 145 -6.36 -16.48 6.57
CA ARG A 145 -6.03 -17.90 6.49
C ARG A 145 -5.94 -18.51 7.89
N ALA A 146 -6.73 -19.53 8.12
CA ALA A 146 -6.67 -20.30 9.38
C ALA A 146 -5.42 -21.21 9.45
N ARG A 147 -4.89 -21.63 8.29
CA ARG A 147 -3.70 -22.47 8.15
C ARG A 147 -2.91 -22.03 6.92
N ALA A 148 -1.84 -21.31 7.14
CA ALA A 148 -0.96 -20.81 6.11
C ALA A 148 0.26 -21.71 5.92
N ASP A 149 0.71 -21.83 4.68
CA ASP A 149 1.94 -22.51 4.29
C ASP A 149 3.08 -21.51 4.08
N ILE A 150 4.27 -21.85 4.57
CA ILE A 150 5.43 -20.93 4.58
C ILE A 150 5.80 -20.44 3.17
N LEU A 151 5.82 -21.33 2.20
CA LEU A 151 6.26 -21.02 0.83
C LEU A 151 5.10 -20.55 -0.05
N ARG A 152 3.96 -21.27 -0.01
CA ARG A 152 2.79 -20.97 -0.84
C ARG A 152 2.17 -19.63 -0.48
N ASP A 153 2.07 -19.31 0.82
CA ASP A 153 1.47 -18.09 1.32
C ASP A 153 2.51 -16.99 1.62
N HIS A 154 3.75 -17.19 1.12
CA HIS A 154 4.83 -16.21 1.13
C HIS A 154 5.22 -15.67 2.52
N LEU A 155 5.12 -16.45 3.58
CA LEU A 155 5.42 -16.02 4.95
C LEU A 155 6.86 -15.53 5.15
N LEU A 156 7.82 -16.04 4.37
CA LEU A 156 9.21 -15.56 4.40
C LEU A 156 9.37 -14.09 3.98
N THR A 157 8.36 -13.49 3.35
CA THR A 157 8.35 -12.04 3.07
C THR A 157 8.00 -11.19 4.30
N LEU A 158 7.66 -11.83 5.41
CA LEU A 158 7.30 -11.25 6.70
C LEU A 158 8.36 -11.61 7.76
N PRO A 159 9.60 -11.08 7.63
CA PRO A 159 10.74 -11.49 8.44
C PRO A 159 10.75 -10.92 9.86
N THR A 160 9.85 -9.97 10.15
CA THR A 160 9.81 -9.25 11.42
C THR A 160 9.08 -10.03 12.51
N ALA A 161 9.39 -9.78 13.76
CA ALA A 161 8.77 -10.46 14.90
C ALA A 161 7.37 -9.94 15.28
N HIS A 162 6.80 -9.00 14.53
CA HIS A 162 5.45 -8.43 14.73
C HIS A 162 4.36 -9.48 14.51
N LYS A 163 4.27 -10.43 15.40
CA LYS A 163 3.34 -11.56 15.38
C LYS A 163 2.88 -11.89 16.78
N LEU A 164 1.74 -12.52 16.85
CA LEU A 164 1.23 -13.09 18.07
C LEU A 164 1.67 -14.56 18.16
N PHE A 165 2.41 -14.92 19.19
CA PHE A 165 2.92 -16.28 19.43
C PHE A 165 2.21 -16.90 20.62
N SER A 166 1.75 -18.14 20.52
CA SER A 166 1.30 -18.90 21.68
C SER A 166 2.46 -19.02 22.69
N ARG A 167 2.22 -18.70 23.98
CA ARG A 167 3.25 -18.78 25.01
C ARG A 167 3.72 -20.22 25.21
N ASP A 168 2.81 -21.16 25.23
CA ASP A 168 3.13 -22.59 25.39
C ASP A 168 3.99 -23.07 24.20
N PHE A 169 3.74 -22.58 22.98
CA PHE A 169 4.57 -22.85 21.81
C PHE A 169 5.97 -22.25 21.98
N VAL A 170 6.09 -20.98 22.40
CA VAL A 170 7.38 -20.33 22.66
C VAL A 170 8.21 -21.08 23.68
N GLU A 171 7.58 -21.54 24.75
CA GLU A 171 8.24 -22.29 25.82
C GLU A 171 8.63 -23.71 25.37
N SER A 172 7.70 -24.46 24.77
CA SER A 172 7.93 -25.85 24.34
C SER A 172 8.98 -26.00 23.26
N GLN A 173 9.05 -25.02 22.32
CA GLN A 173 10.03 -24.98 21.23
C GLN A 173 11.31 -24.23 21.62
N HIS A 174 11.43 -23.78 22.86
CA HIS A 174 12.57 -23.00 23.34
C HIS A 174 12.93 -21.84 22.37
N LEU A 175 11.89 -21.09 21.94
CA LEU A 175 12.09 -19.97 21.04
C LEU A 175 12.77 -18.82 21.77
N ARG A 176 13.96 -18.44 21.30
CA ARG A 176 14.73 -17.32 21.83
C ARG A 176 15.42 -16.60 20.66
N PHE A 177 15.54 -15.30 20.80
CA PHE A 177 16.35 -14.48 19.89
C PHE A 177 17.82 -14.80 20.12
N PRO A 178 18.55 -15.29 19.12
CA PRO A 178 20.00 -15.50 19.28
C PRO A 178 20.71 -14.15 19.43
N ASP A 179 21.76 -14.12 20.22
CA ASP A 179 22.61 -12.92 20.38
C ASP A 179 23.64 -12.84 19.24
N ARG A 180 23.12 -12.58 18.05
CA ARG A 180 23.90 -12.44 16.81
C ARG A 180 23.12 -11.61 15.79
N PRO A 181 23.77 -11.11 14.73
CA PRO A 181 23.09 -10.46 13.61
C PRO A 181 22.02 -11.35 12.99
N LEU A 182 21.01 -10.72 12.37
CA LEU A 182 19.83 -11.42 11.83
C LEU A 182 19.07 -12.25 12.88
N SER A 183 19.11 -11.80 14.12
CA SER A 183 18.45 -12.41 15.26
C SER A 183 16.95 -12.58 15.05
N GLU A 184 16.29 -11.55 14.53
CA GLU A 184 14.85 -11.54 14.29
C GLU A 184 14.46 -12.52 13.17
N GLN A 185 15.21 -12.53 12.05
CA GLN A 185 15.01 -13.47 10.95
C GLN A 185 15.19 -14.91 11.38
N SER A 186 16.20 -15.16 12.22
CA SER A 186 16.47 -16.50 12.78
C SER A 186 15.35 -16.96 13.70
N PHE A 187 14.86 -16.08 14.60
CA PHE A 187 13.74 -16.36 15.49
C PHE A 187 12.47 -16.68 14.72
N VAL A 188 12.09 -15.80 13.77
CA VAL A 188 10.86 -15.95 12.99
C VAL A 188 10.91 -17.18 12.08
N THR A 189 12.06 -17.45 11.45
CA THR A 189 12.23 -18.64 10.61
C THR A 189 12.08 -19.92 11.46
N LYS A 190 12.72 -19.98 12.63
CA LYS A 190 12.55 -21.08 13.56
C LYS A 190 11.09 -21.26 13.97
N ALA A 191 10.41 -20.15 14.32
CA ALA A 191 9.01 -20.19 14.71
C ALA A 191 8.12 -20.74 13.60
N TYR A 192 8.29 -20.27 12.36
CA TYR A 192 7.53 -20.79 11.23
C TYR A 192 7.77 -22.27 10.93
N LEU A 193 9.02 -22.73 11.02
CA LEU A 193 9.39 -24.12 10.75
C LEU A 193 8.92 -25.08 11.86
N ALA A 194 8.84 -24.61 13.10
CA ALA A 194 8.41 -25.41 14.25
C ALA A 194 6.89 -25.40 14.47
N ALA A 195 6.18 -24.40 13.95
CA ALA A 195 4.75 -24.22 14.17
C ALA A 195 3.91 -25.28 13.44
N LYS A 196 2.90 -25.82 14.14
CA LYS A 196 1.88 -26.68 13.54
C LYS A 196 0.79 -25.89 12.85
N VAL A 197 0.47 -24.73 13.38
CA VAL A 197 -0.56 -23.83 12.87
C VAL A 197 -0.02 -22.40 12.81
N VAL A 198 0.11 -21.89 11.59
CA VAL A 198 0.33 -20.46 11.32
C VAL A 198 -0.94 -19.90 10.72
N ALA A 199 -1.52 -18.87 11.34
CA ALA A 199 -2.70 -18.18 10.82
C ALA A 199 -2.37 -16.76 10.33
N ILE A 200 -3.15 -16.22 9.39
CA ILE A 200 -3.00 -14.88 8.86
C ILE A 200 -4.31 -14.12 9.01
N LEU A 201 -4.25 -12.97 9.70
CA LEU A 201 -5.33 -11.98 9.78
C LEU A 201 -5.00 -10.84 8.80
N ALA A 202 -5.71 -10.80 7.68
CA ALA A 202 -5.40 -9.92 6.55
C ALA A 202 -6.42 -8.80 6.32
N ASP A 203 -7.66 -8.97 6.75
CA ASP A 203 -8.79 -8.10 6.44
C ASP A 203 -8.70 -6.72 7.10
N GLU A 204 -8.01 -6.60 8.23
CA GLU A 204 -7.80 -5.33 8.90
C GLU A 204 -6.34 -5.12 9.29
N VAL A 205 -5.90 -3.87 9.23
CA VAL A 205 -4.56 -3.48 9.68
C VAL A 205 -4.43 -3.72 11.18
N CYS A 206 -3.35 -4.36 11.59
CA CYS A 206 -3.02 -4.60 12.99
C CYS A 206 -1.87 -3.71 13.48
N CYS A 207 -0.85 -3.51 12.64
CA CYS A 207 0.33 -2.76 13.03
C CYS A 207 0.87 -1.90 11.87
N HIS A 208 1.26 -0.68 12.18
CA HIS A 208 2.02 0.21 11.30
C HIS A 208 3.48 0.18 11.71
N LEU A 209 4.33 -0.21 10.78
CA LEU A 209 5.77 -0.24 10.99
C LEU A 209 6.37 1.13 10.70
N ALA A 210 7.12 1.66 11.65
CA ALA A 210 7.93 2.83 11.42
C ALA A 210 9.11 2.49 10.49
N ARG A 211 9.57 3.47 9.74
CA ARG A 211 10.77 3.30 8.91
C ARG A 211 11.98 3.15 9.83
N ALA A 212 12.48 1.93 9.98
CA ALA A 212 13.68 1.68 10.76
C ALA A 212 14.91 2.25 10.04
N GLU A 213 15.65 3.11 10.71
CA GLU A 213 17.01 3.50 10.34
C GLU A 213 18.05 2.52 10.92
N GLU A 214 17.70 1.27 11.12
CA GLU A 214 18.67 0.28 11.58
C GLU A 214 19.78 0.14 10.54
N GLY A 215 21.03 0.37 10.99
CA GLY A 215 22.22 0.13 10.19
C GLY A 215 22.23 -1.31 9.70
N GLN A 216 22.41 -1.51 8.39
CA GLN A 216 22.55 -2.86 7.89
C GLN A 216 23.84 -3.46 8.44
N PRO A 217 23.85 -4.75 8.89
CA PRO A 217 25.06 -5.38 9.39
C PRO A 217 26.19 -5.29 8.35
N ASP A 218 27.43 -5.14 8.81
CA ASP A 218 28.63 -5.17 7.94
C ASP A 218 28.85 -6.57 7.30
N GLY A 219 29.90 -6.73 6.52
CA GLY A 219 30.16 -7.98 5.81
C GLY A 219 30.34 -9.18 6.73
N GLU A 220 31.08 -9.05 7.83
CA GLU A 220 31.33 -10.10 8.83
C GLU A 220 30.05 -10.43 9.61
N ALA A 221 29.37 -9.40 10.12
CA ALA A 221 28.11 -9.55 10.83
C ALA A 221 27.02 -10.18 9.95
N LEU A 222 26.99 -9.83 8.67
CA LEU A 222 26.09 -10.46 7.72
C LEU A 222 26.39 -11.95 7.51
N TYR A 223 27.68 -12.29 7.38
CA TYR A 223 28.13 -13.67 7.22
C TYR A 223 27.72 -14.52 8.43
N ASP A 224 28.03 -14.06 9.64
CA ASP A 224 27.68 -14.76 10.89
C ASP A 224 26.18 -14.90 11.05
N GLY A 225 25.44 -13.86 10.72
CA GLY A 225 23.99 -13.88 10.76
C GLY A 225 23.38 -14.88 9.78
N LEU A 226 23.81 -14.87 8.52
CA LEU A 226 23.33 -15.80 7.47
C LEU A 226 23.73 -17.25 7.79
N ARG A 227 24.95 -17.48 8.25
CA ARG A 227 25.40 -18.81 8.66
C ARG A 227 24.52 -19.36 9.76
N GLY A 228 24.27 -18.54 10.81
CA GLY A 228 23.39 -18.96 11.90
C GLY A 228 21.94 -19.18 11.48
N LEU A 229 21.43 -18.40 10.53
CA LEU A 229 20.11 -18.60 9.96
C LEU A 229 20.03 -19.91 9.17
N PHE A 230 21.07 -20.24 8.40
CA PHE A 230 21.17 -21.52 7.69
C PHE A 230 21.24 -22.71 8.64
N ASP A 231 21.97 -22.60 9.76
CA ASP A 231 22.00 -23.63 10.79
C ASP A 231 20.61 -23.87 11.41
N VAL A 232 19.81 -22.82 11.59
CA VAL A 232 18.40 -22.93 12.01
C VAL A 232 17.57 -23.69 10.98
N ILE A 233 17.73 -23.39 9.68
CA ILE A 233 17.01 -24.08 8.61
C ILE A 233 17.40 -25.56 8.59
N ASP A 234 18.68 -25.87 8.64
CA ASP A 234 19.18 -27.25 8.62
C ASP A 234 18.67 -28.10 9.78
N SER A 235 18.55 -27.49 10.96
CA SER A 235 18.08 -28.21 12.17
C SER A 235 16.56 -28.43 12.21
N HIS A 236 15.78 -27.75 11.33
CA HIS A 236 14.32 -27.81 11.35
C HIS A 236 13.70 -28.28 10.02
N THR A 237 14.52 -28.61 9.02
CA THR A 237 14.04 -29.10 7.72
C THR A 237 14.86 -30.30 7.25
N GLU A 238 14.20 -31.23 6.55
CA GLU A 238 14.90 -32.30 5.84
C GLU A 238 15.49 -31.80 4.53
N PRO A 239 16.61 -32.39 4.02
CA PRO A 239 17.13 -32.10 2.70
C PRO A 239 16.06 -32.27 1.61
N GLY A 240 15.87 -31.27 0.75
CA GLY A 240 14.87 -31.32 -0.32
C GLY A 240 14.39 -29.94 -0.75
N LEU A 241 13.41 -29.93 -1.64
CA LEU A 241 12.92 -28.75 -2.34
C LEU A 241 12.47 -27.61 -1.41
N GLU A 242 11.89 -27.93 -0.25
CA GLU A 242 11.46 -26.95 0.72
C GLU A 242 12.64 -26.20 1.34
N ARG A 243 13.63 -26.97 1.86
CA ARG A 243 14.89 -26.41 2.38
C ARG A 243 15.58 -25.55 1.35
N ASP A 244 15.73 -26.05 0.11
CA ASP A 244 16.41 -25.37 -0.98
C ASP A 244 15.78 -24.01 -1.31
N ARG A 245 14.45 -23.94 -1.33
CA ARG A 245 13.69 -22.69 -1.56
C ARG A 245 13.83 -21.70 -0.41
N ILE A 246 13.85 -22.17 0.84
CA ILE A 246 14.05 -21.31 2.01
C ILE A 246 15.46 -20.75 2.01
N TYR A 247 16.48 -21.59 1.73
CA TYR A 247 17.86 -21.17 1.57
C TYR A 247 18.02 -20.09 0.48
N ALA A 248 17.51 -20.39 -0.70
CA ALA A 248 17.57 -19.46 -1.83
C ALA A 248 16.85 -18.13 -1.51
N HIS A 249 15.72 -18.18 -0.81
CA HIS A 249 15.01 -16.96 -0.39
C HIS A 249 15.90 -16.08 0.49
N TRP A 250 16.43 -16.62 1.59
CA TRP A 250 17.20 -15.81 2.54
C TRP A 250 18.52 -15.33 1.95
N PHE A 251 19.23 -16.19 1.23
CA PHE A 251 20.47 -15.79 0.55
C PHE A 251 20.22 -14.69 -0.48
N ARG A 252 19.14 -14.82 -1.25
CA ARG A 252 18.69 -13.81 -2.21
C ARG A 252 18.41 -12.46 -1.55
N VAL A 253 17.61 -12.46 -0.48
CA VAL A 253 17.08 -11.23 0.12
C VAL A 253 18.15 -10.53 0.96
N LEU A 254 18.90 -11.27 1.77
CA LEU A 254 19.84 -10.71 2.73
C LEU A 254 21.27 -10.57 2.19
N GLY A 255 21.70 -11.49 1.32
CA GLY A 255 23.06 -11.51 0.74
C GLY A 255 23.13 -10.91 -0.65
N LEU A 256 22.61 -11.63 -1.66
CA LEU A 256 22.80 -11.30 -3.08
C LEU A 256 22.26 -9.93 -3.51
N ARG A 257 21.20 -9.43 -2.87
CA ARG A 257 20.67 -8.10 -3.17
C ARG A 257 21.67 -6.99 -2.86
N ARG A 258 22.57 -7.20 -1.90
CA ARG A 258 23.59 -6.22 -1.52
C ARG A 258 24.71 -6.07 -2.55
N LEU A 259 24.91 -7.09 -3.39
CA LEU A 259 25.88 -7.10 -4.49
C LEU A 259 25.31 -6.45 -5.76
N GLY A 260 24.37 -5.52 -5.65
CA GLY A 260 23.77 -4.88 -6.80
C GLY A 260 23.22 -3.49 -6.51
N GLY A 261 22.96 -2.76 -7.61
CA GLY A 261 22.45 -1.40 -7.55
C GLY A 261 23.51 -0.36 -7.19
N GLY A 262 23.10 0.92 -7.18
CA GLY A 262 24.01 2.04 -6.96
C GLY A 262 24.74 1.97 -5.62
N ARG A 263 24.08 1.50 -4.56
CA ARG A 263 24.69 1.42 -3.22
C ARG A 263 25.95 0.54 -3.18
N PHE A 264 25.94 -0.61 -3.88
CA PHE A 264 27.11 -1.47 -3.96
C PHE A 264 28.21 -0.86 -4.84
N VAL A 265 27.84 -0.28 -5.98
CA VAL A 265 28.78 0.34 -6.90
C VAL A 265 29.47 1.57 -6.29
N ASP A 266 28.69 2.41 -5.59
CA ASP A 266 29.18 3.66 -4.99
C ASP A 266 29.88 3.45 -3.62
N ALA A 267 29.81 2.23 -3.05
CA ALA A 267 30.49 1.92 -1.79
C ALA A 267 32.02 1.99 -1.91
N PRO A 268 32.75 2.34 -0.85
CA PRO A 268 34.22 2.31 -0.82
C PRO A 268 34.77 0.94 -1.21
N PHE A 269 35.95 0.92 -1.83
CA PHE A 269 36.61 -0.32 -2.30
C PHE A 269 36.76 -1.36 -1.17
N GLU A 270 37.15 -0.90 0.00
CA GLU A 270 37.33 -1.75 1.18
C GLU A 270 36.04 -2.42 1.62
N GLU A 271 34.93 -1.67 1.72
CA GLU A 271 33.62 -2.19 2.07
C GLU A 271 33.12 -3.23 1.06
N ARG A 272 33.30 -2.94 -0.23
CA ARG A 272 32.95 -3.89 -1.30
C ARG A 272 33.75 -5.18 -1.22
N THR A 273 35.06 -5.07 -0.94
CA THR A 273 35.97 -6.20 -0.83
C THR A 273 35.63 -7.08 0.36
N VAL A 274 35.31 -6.46 1.51
CA VAL A 274 34.87 -7.17 2.72
C VAL A 274 33.56 -7.91 2.47
N LEU A 275 32.54 -7.21 1.94
CA LEU A 275 31.25 -7.81 1.62
C LEU A 275 31.38 -8.96 0.61
N TYR A 276 32.17 -8.75 -0.45
CA TYR A 276 32.46 -9.78 -1.46
C TYR A 276 33.10 -11.01 -0.84
N SER A 277 34.14 -10.85 -0.02
CA SER A 277 34.91 -11.94 0.57
C SER A 277 34.04 -12.84 1.44
N PHE A 278 33.22 -12.25 2.32
CA PHE A 278 32.33 -13.01 3.20
C PHE A 278 31.19 -13.69 2.44
N LEU A 279 30.57 -13.00 1.46
CA LEU A 279 29.52 -13.63 0.65
C LEU A 279 30.08 -14.72 -0.27
N ARG A 280 31.30 -14.57 -0.78
CA ARG A 280 31.99 -15.64 -1.54
C ARG A 280 32.23 -16.84 -0.64
N GLN A 281 32.77 -16.64 0.55
CA GLN A 281 33.02 -17.71 1.52
C GLN A 281 31.71 -18.46 1.81
N LEU A 282 30.64 -17.76 2.15
CA LEU A 282 29.34 -18.37 2.42
C LEU A 282 28.78 -19.13 1.22
N THR A 283 28.96 -18.57 0.00
CA THR A 283 28.53 -19.22 -1.23
C THR A 283 29.22 -20.57 -1.44
N VAL A 284 30.54 -20.62 -1.24
CA VAL A 284 31.34 -21.84 -1.41
C VAL A 284 30.98 -22.87 -0.32
N GLU A 285 30.79 -22.42 0.91
CA GLU A 285 30.52 -23.30 2.07
C GLU A 285 29.08 -23.86 2.09
N ARG A 286 28.09 -23.03 1.72
CA ARG A 286 26.68 -23.32 2.06
C ARG A 286 25.69 -23.23 0.88
N PHE A 287 26.13 -22.77 -0.31
CA PHE A 287 25.23 -22.55 -1.44
C PHE A 287 25.73 -23.30 -2.70
N PRO A 288 25.48 -24.63 -2.79
CA PRO A 288 25.90 -25.43 -3.93
C PRO A 288 25.18 -25.05 -5.23
N PRO A 289 25.73 -25.38 -6.42
CA PRO A 289 25.11 -25.02 -7.71
C PRO A 289 23.67 -25.53 -7.92
N SER A 290 23.28 -26.61 -7.26
CA SER A 290 21.90 -27.13 -7.31
C SER A 290 20.85 -26.15 -6.82
N LEU A 291 21.23 -25.16 -6.00
CA LEU A 291 20.30 -24.13 -5.49
C LEU A 291 20.08 -22.97 -6.47
N ASP A 292 20.89 -22.86 -7.51
CA ASP A 292 20.82 -21.72 -8.46
C ASP A 292 19.48 -21.65 -9.19
N VAL A 293 18.87 -22.79 -9.45
CA VAL A 293 17.55 -22.87 -10.13
C VAL A 293 16.44 -22.12 -9.38
N HIS A 294 16.59 -21.93 -8.07
CA HIS A 294 15.62 -21.19 -7.22
C HIS A 294 15.87 -19.68 -7.22
N LEU A 295 16.91 -19.20 -7.88
CA LEU A 295 17.24 -17.79 -7.98
C LEU A 295 16.78 -17.18 -9.32
N PRO A 296 16.42 -15.89 -9.34
CA PRO A 296 16.30 -15.15 -10.59
C PRO A 296 17.62 -15.11 -11.37
N VAL A 297 17.56 -15.09 -12.71
CA VAL A 297 18.74 -15.21 -13.59
C VAL A 297 19.86 -14.24 -13.27
N HIS A 298 19.55 -12.96 -12.99
CA HIS A 298 20.56 -11.96 -12.64
C HIS A 298 21.27 -12.26 -11.31
N GLN A 299 20.66 -13.05 -10.44
CA GLN A 299 21.26 -13.49 -9.17
C GLN A 299 22.01 -14.82 -9.34
N ARG A 300 21.58 -15.69 -10.25
CA ARG A 300 22.41 -16.84 -10.70
C ARG A 300 23.75 -16.35 -11.22
N ALA A 301 23.74 -15.28 -12.04
CA ALA A 301 24.97 -14.65 -12.49
C ALA A 301 25.87 -14.15 -11.36
N ARG A 302 25.31 -13.50 -10.34
CA ARG A 302 26.09 -13.05 -9.16
C ARG A 302 26.70 -14.22 -8.40
N VAL A 303 25.94 -15.27 -8.18
CA VAL A 303 26.43 -16.48 -7.49
C VAL A 303 27.54 -17.17 -8.30
N ALA A 304 27.41 -17.26 -9.63
CA ALA A 304 28.43 -17.80 -10.50
C ALA A 304 29.74 -16.99 -10.40
N LEU A 305 29.66 -15.65 -10.43
CA LEU A 305 30.82 -14.76 -10.26
C LEU A 305 31.45 -14.84 -8.86
N LEU A 306 30.65 -15.04 -7.81
CA LEU A 306 31.15 -15.28 -6.45
C LEU A 306 31.96 -16.58 -6.39
N ARG A 307 31.45 -17.70 -6.95
CA ARG A 307 32.15 -19.00 -6.96
C ARG A 307 33.44 -18.93 -7.75
N ASP A 308 33.38 -18.29 -8.92
CA ASP A 308 34.56 -18.18 -9.83
C ASP A 308 35.61 -17.16 -9.33
N GLY A 309 35.32 -16.38 -8.31
CA GLY A 309 36.28 -15.47 -7.73
C GLY A 309 36.52 -14.19 -8.57
N ARG A 310 35.48 -13.63 -9.21
CA ARG A 310 35.58 -12.48 -10.15
C ARG A 310 34.91 -11.22 -9.58
N PRO A 311 35.55 -10.52 -8.62
CA PRO A 311 34.94 -9.34 -7.98
C PRO A 311 34.75 -8.18 -8.96
N GLU A 312 35.67 -7.96 -9.91
CA GLU A 312 35.56 -6.89 -10.89
C GLU A 312 34.33 -7.07 -11.80
N ALA A 313 34.16 -8.29 -12.34
CA ALA A 313 33.01 -8.62 -13.16
C ALA A 313 31.67 -8.49 -12.38
N LEU A 314 31.69 -8.71 -11.07
CA LEU A 314 30.51 -8.50 -10.21
C LEU A 314 30.15 -7.00 -10.09
N VAL A 315 31.17 -6.12 -9.98
CA VAL A 315 30.97 -4.67 -9.97
C VAL A 315 30.47 -4.19 -11.33
N GLU A 316 31.07 -4.67 -12.44
CA GLU A 316 30.63 -4.36 -13.81
C GLU A 316 29.16 -4.80 -14.03
N LEU A 317 28.80 -6.00 -13.55
CA LEU A 317 27.42 -6.49 -13.60
C LEU A 317 26.46 -5.58 -12.81
N ALA A 318 26.87 -5.15 -11.62
CA ALA A 318 26.07 -4.25 -10.79
C ALA A 318 25.87 -2.87 -11.45
N GLU A 319 26.93 -2.33 -12.07
CA GLU A 319 26.88 -1.07 -12.83
C GLU A 319 25.96 -1.18 -14.05
N ALA A 320 26.06 -2.27 -14.81
CA ALA A 320 25.22 -2.50 -15.99
C ALA A 320 23.71 -2.59 -15.64
N PHE A 321 23.38 -3.01 -14.42
CA PHE A 321 22.01 -3.01 -13.91
C PHE A 321 21.63 -1.69 -13.21
N ARG A 322 22.56 -0.77 -13.06
CA ARG A 322 22.28 0.55 -12.47
C ARG A 322 21.23 1.28 -13.30
N GLY A 323 20.19 1.75 -12.62
CA GLY A 323 19.08 2.44 -13.29
C GLY A 323 18.10 1.53 -14.04
N THR A 324 18.32 0.19 -14.06
CA THR A 324 17.30 -0.73 -14.56
C THR A 324 16.03 -0.60 -13.70
N ARG A 325 14.91 -0.33 -14.35
CA ARG A 325 13.65 -0.05 -13.67
C ARG A 325 12.45 -0.52 -14.48
N LEU A 326 11.31 -0.54 -13.86
CA LEU A 326 10.04 -0.68 -14.56
C LEU A 326 9.60 0.68 -15.14
N ARG A 327 9.03 0.65 -16.34
CA ARG A 327 8.32 1.75 -16.97
C ARG A 327 6.87 1.31 -17.17
N ALA A 328 5.93 2.03 -16.54
CA ALA A 328 4.51 1.79 -16.70
C ALA A 328 3.87 2.94 -17.48
N GLU A 329 3.02 2.59 -18.43
CA GLU A 329 2.31 3.52 -19.30
C GLU A 329 0.80 3.30 -19.14
N LEU A 330 0.05 4.40 -19.03
CA LEU A 330 -1.40 4.41 -19.10
C LEU A 330 -1.79 4.53 -20.58
N ARG A 331 -2.48 3.52 -21.12
CA ARG A 331 -2.95 3.49 -22.49
C ARG A 331 -4.35 4.07 -22.63
N ASP A 332 -5.20 3.77 -21.65
CA ASP A 332 -6.57 4.30 -21.58
C ASP A 332 -7.07 4.37 -20.14
N VAL A 333 -8.01 5.29 -19.88
CA VAL A 333 -8.74 5.40 -18.63
C VAL A 333 -10.22 5.58 -18.93
N ARG A 334 -11.05 4.67 -18.40
CA ARG A 334 -12.48 4.69 -18.63
C ARG A 334 -13.26 4.24 -17.41
N TRP A 335 -14.54 4.51 -17.43
CA TRP A 335 -15.48 4.06 -16.42
C TRP A 335 -16.41 2.99 -16.97
N ASP A 336 -16.60 1.94 -16.18
CA ASP A 336 -17.64 0.94 -16.35
C ASP A 336 -18.56 1.08 -15.13
N GLN A 337 -19.67 1.80 -15.30
CA GLN A 337 -20.52 2.26 -14.20
C GLN A 337 -19.72 3.05 -13.14
N SER A 338 -19.59 2.53 -11.91
CA SER A 338 -18.81 3.12 -10.83
C SER A 338 -17.38 2.59 -10.72
N VAL A 339 -16.99 1.64 -11.57
CA VAL A 339 -15.66 1.03 -11.56
C VAL A 339 -14.74 1.78 -12.51
N LEU A 340 -13.59 2.25 -11.98
CA LEU A 340 -12.53 2.83 -12.79
C LEU A 340 -11.69 1.72 -13.42
N ILE A 341 -11.56 1.76 -14.73
CA ILE A 341 -10.73 0.83 -15.51
C ILE A 341 -9.51 1.57 -16.02
N LEU A 342 -8.34 1.05 -15.68
CA LEU A 342 -7.04 1.54 -16.10
C LEU A 342 -6.43 0.51 -17.06
N ASP A 343 -6.31 0.86 -18.35
CA ASP A 343 -5.57 0.04 -19.31
C ASP A 343 -4.09 0.42 -19.25
N LEU A 344 -3.29 -0.53 -18.78
CA LEU A 344 -1.88 -0.32 -18.43
C LEU A 344 -0.97 -1.25 -19.21
N SER A 345 0.26 -0.79 -19.44
CA SER A 345 1.37 -1.64 -19.83
C SER A 345 2.58 -1.39 -18.94
N VAL A 346 3.40 -2.41 -18.74
CA VAL A 346 4.64 -2.32 -17.97
C VAL A 346 5.73 -3.14 -18.61
N GLU A 347 6.93 -2.58 -18.69
CA GLU A 347 8.12 -3.24 -19.20
C GLU A 347 9.36 -2.92 -18.35
N ILE A 348 10.41 -3.72 -18.52
CA ILE A 348 11.71 -3.46 -17.91
C ILE A 348 12.53 -2.62 -18.88
N VAL A 349 13.06 -1.50 -18.38
CA VAL A 349 13.95 -0.63 -19.14
C VAL A 349 15.28 -0.46 -18.44
N ARG A 350 16.34 -0.27 -19.22
CA ARG A 350 17.69 0.06 -18.74
C ARG A 350 17.74 1.50 -18.21
N GLY A 351 18.89 1.89 -17.66
CA GLY A 351 19.10 3.24 -17.16
C GLY A 351 18.90 4.34 -18.20
N ASP A 352 19.24 4.07 -19.47
CA ASP A 352 19.03 4.94 -20.62
C ASP A 352 17.57 4.98 -21.15
N GLY A 353 16.69 4.18 -20.56
CA GLY A 353 15.28 4.08 -20.97
C GLY A 353 15.01 3.09 -22.10
N THR A 354 16.03 2.41 -22.64
CA THR A 354 15.84 1.38 -23.66
C THR A 354 15.25 0.11 -23.05
N PRO A 355 14.39 -0.64 -23.77
CA PRO A 355 13.86 -1.91 -23.29
C PRO A 355 14.96 -2.94 -23.00
N LEU A 356 14.68 -3.83 -22.03
CA LEU A 356 15.53 -5.01 -21.84
C LEU A 356 15.17 -6.06 -22.89
N TRP A 357 16.19 -6.58 -23.59
CA TRP A 357 16.04 -7.58 -24.63
C TRP A 357 16.52 -8.95 -24.16
N PHE A 358 15.87 -9.99 -24.66
CA PHE A 358 16.21 -11.40 -24.47
C PHE A 358 16.57 -12.02 -25.82
N ARG A 359 17.44 -13.02 -25.83
CA ARG A 359 17.77 -13.78 -27.03
C ARG A 359 16.88 -15.02 -27.14
N VAL A 360 16.51 -15.42 -28.34
CA VAL A 360 15.77 -16.66 -28.60
C VAL A 360 16.72 -17.69 -29.18
N GLU A 361 16.81 -18.84 -28.54
CA GLU A 361 17.50 -20.01 -29.06
C GLU A 361 16.67 -21.27 -28.87
N HIS A 362 16.40 -21.99 -29.98
CA HIS A 362 15.62 -23.23 -29.96
C HIS A 362 14.28 -23.11 -29.19
N GLY A 363 13.59 -21.99 -29.35
CA GLY A 363 12.30 -21.73 -28.71
C GLY A 363 12.37 -21.30 -27.23
N ARG A 364 13.57 -21.20 -26.66
CA ARG A 364 13.79 -20.71 -25.28
C ARG A 364 14.18 -19.25 -25.28
N LEU A 365 13.77 -18.53 -24.27
CA LEU A 365 14.18 -17.16 -23.97
C LEU A 365 15.41 -17.19 -23.08
N LEU A 366 16.53 -16.69 -23.59
CA LEU A 366 17.77 -16.64 -22.86
C LEU A 366 18.09 -15.18 -22.49
N TRP A 367 18.44 -14.99 -21.24
CA TRP A 367 18.98 -13.73 -20.78
C TRP A 367 20.42 -13.56 -21.26
N THR A 368 20.74 -12.42 -21.83
CA THR A 368 22.10 -12.08 -22.24
C THR A 368 22.73 -11.22 -21.16
N PRO A 369 23.77 -11.71 -20.44
CA PRO A 369 24.45 -10.92 -19.43
C PRO A 369 25.13 -9.71 -20.08
N PRO A 370 25.12 -8.55 -19.41
CA PRO A 370 25.79 -7.35 -19.93
C PRO A 370 27.33 -7.39 -19.76
N VAL A 371 27.83 -8.41 -19.09
CA VAL A 371 29.28 -8.64 -18.87
C VAL A 371 29.67 -10.01 -19.39
N PRO A 372 30.94 -10.22 -19.79
CA PRO A 372 31.41 -11.53 -20.25
C PRO A 372 31.29 -12.60 -19.16
N MET A 373 30.51 -13.65 -19.43
CA MET A 373 30.26 -14.76 -18.51
C MET A 373 30.48 -16.11 -19.17
N GLU A 374 31.44 -16.16 -20.10
CA GLU A 374 31.78 -17.37 -20.84
C GLU A 374 32.22 -18.48 -19.88
N GLY A 375 31.60 -19.65 -20.02
CA GLY A 375 31.85 -20.79 -19.16
C GLY A 375 31.20 -20.75 -17.78
N LEU A 376 30.58 -19.64 -17.39
CA LEU A 376 29.93 -19.49 -16.07
C LEU A 376 28.40 -19.62 -16.11
N LEU A 377 27.80 -19.24 -17.24
CA LEU A 377 26.36 -19.39 -17.47
C LEU A 377 26.18 -20.28 -18.70
N ASP A 378 25.64 -21.46 -18.48
CA ASP A 378 25.16 -22.32 -19.55
C ASP A 378 23.73 -21.92 -20.00
N ARG A 379 23.21 -22.62 -21.00
CA ARG A 379 21.86 -22.34 -21.52
C ARG A 379 20.76 -22.53 -20.48
N GLU A 380 20.90 -23.50 -19.61
CA GLU A 380 19.90 -23.81 -18.60
C GLU A 380 19.85 -22.73 -17.52
N THR A 381 21.03 -22.28 -17.10
CA THR A 381 21.17 -21.21 -16.10
C THR A 381 20.74 -19.84 -16.64
N ALA A 382 20.90 -19.60 -17.97
CA ALA A 382 20.49 -18.36 -18.64
C ALA A 382 19.00 -18.38 -19.06
N ASP A 383 18.31 -19.52 -19.00
CA ASP A 383 16.91 -19.67 -19.42
C ASP A 383 15.96 -18.91 -18.48
N VAL A 384 15.17 -18.00 -19.07
CA VAL A 384 14.16 -17.20 -18.39
C VAL A 384 12.74 -17.50 -18.92
N SER A 385 12.57 -18.50 -19.78
CA SER A 385 11.29 -18.80 -20.43
C SER A 385 10.17 -18.97 -19.40
N GLU A 386 10.38 -19.82 -18.40
CA GLU A 386 9.40 -20.09 -17.35
C GLU A 386 9.09 -18.84 -16.51
N ALA A 387 10.11 -18.05 -16.19
CA ALA A 387 9.93 -16.81 -15.42
C ALA A 387 9.09 -15.78 -16.20
N VAL A 388 9.29 -15.69 -17.51
CA VAL A 388 8.53 -14.80 -18.40
C VAL A 388 7.13 -15.35 -18.63
N ASP A 389 6.92 -16.66 -18.76
CA ASP A 389 5.60 -17.29 -18.93
C ASP A 389 4.72 -17.11 -17.67
N LYS A 390 5.33 -17.15 -16.50
CA LYS A 390 4.68 -16.91 -15.20
C LYS A 390 4.61 -15.44 -14.80
N ALA A 391 5.20 -14.55 -15.60
CA ALA A 391 5.20 -13.13 -15.30
C ALA A 391 3.77 -12.57 -15.38
N ARG A 392 3.46 -11.63 -14.51
CA ARG A 392 2.17 -10.94 -14.50
C ARG A 392 2.33 -9.51 -14.01
N MET A 393 1.50 -8.65 -14.57
CA MET A 393 1.33 -7.30 -14.05
C MET A 393 0.49 -7.36 -12.79
N GLU A 394 0.95 -6.72 -11.74
CA GLU A 394 0.17 -6.47 -10.53
C GLU A 394 0.05 -4.97 -10.34
N VAL A 395 -1.17 -4.52 -10.08
CA VAL A 395 -1.49 -3.12 -9.82
C VAL A 395 -2.01 -3.02 -8.40
N TYR A 396 -1.56 -2.02 -7.67
CA TYR A 396 -2.06 -1.75 -6.34
C TYR A 396 -2.18 -0.24 -6.11
N ILE A 397 -3.04 0.11 -5.19
CA ILE A 397 -3.21 1.48 -4.71
C ILE A 397 -2.62 1.60 -3.31
N ARG A 398 -2.12 2.80 -3.00
CA ARG A 398 -1.55 3.14 -1.69
C ARG A 398 -2.15 4.46 -1.23
N ASP A 399 -2.69 4.49 -0.02
CA ASP A 399 -3.09 5.74 0.62
C ASP A 399 -1.86 6.60 0.92
N ALA A 400 -1.90 7.86 0.50
CA ALA A 400 -0.77 8.77 0.64
C ALA A 400 -0.49 9.22 2.10
N GLN A 401 -1.46 9.06 3.00
CA GLN A 401 -1.35 9.47 4.40
C GLN A 401 -1.07 8.29 5.33
N THR A 402 -1.87 7.23 5.22
CA THR A 402 -1.78 6.07 6.13
C THR A 402 -0.77 5.03 5.67
N GLY A 403 -0.42 5.03 4.37
CA GLY A 403 0.41 4.02 3.76
C GLY A 403 -0.32 2.70 3.46
N GLU A 404 -1.60 2.59 3.78
CA GLU A 404 -2.39 1.40 3.46
C GLU A 404 -2.38 1.06 1.98
N THR A 405 -2.26 -0.23 1.68
CA THR A 405 -2.12 -0.70 0.30
C THR A 405 -3.11 -1.81 -0.01
N TYR A 406 -3.68 -1.78 -1.24
CA TYR A 406 -4.60 -2.80 -1.70
C TYR A 406 -4.33 -3.18 -3.15
N PHE A 407 -4.29 -4.49 -3.46
CA PHE A 407 -4.21 -4.96 -4.83
C PHE A 407 -5.51 -4.70 -5.57
N LEU A 408 -5.37 -4.31 -6.83
CA LEU A 408 -6.50 -4.24 -7.75
C LEU A 408 -6.59 -5.52 -8.58
N PRO A 409 -7.79 -6.01 -8.89
CA PRO A 409 -7.98 -7.07 -9.89
C PRO A 409 -7.42 -6.63 -11.23
N VAL A 410 -6.59 -7.47 -11.86
CA VAL A 410 -5.98 -7.23 -13.17
C VAL A 410 -6.31 -8.37 -14.13
N SER A 411 -6.86 -8.02 -15.28
CA SER A 411 -7.03 -8.93 -16.42
C SER A 411 -6.00 -8.56 -17.48
N GLY A 412 -5.00 -9.42 -17.69
CA GLY A 412 -3.91 -9.06 -18.60
C GLY A 412 -3.09 -10.25 -19.05
N ALA A 413 -2.12 -9.97 -19.92
CA ALA A 413 -1.22 -10.95 -20.50
C ALA A 413 0.20 -10.40 -20.68
N VAL A 414 1.15 -11.31 -20.86
CA VAL A 414 2.52 -10.99 -21.25
C VAL A 414 2.61 -10.97 -22.78
N GLY A 415 3.02 -9.82 -23.30
CA GLY A 415 3.29 -9.63 -24.73
C GLY A 415 4.77 -9.87 -25.06
N ARG A 416 5.03 -10.28 -26.30
CA ARG A 416 6.36 -10.50 -26.83
C ARG A 416 6.45 -9.96 -28.25
N ALA A 417 7.55 -9.28 -28.57
CA ALA A 417 7.87 -8.87 -29.94
C ALA A 417 9.28 -9.30 -30.30
N VAL A 418 9.42 -9.94 -31.46
CA VAL A 418 10.72 -10.39 -31.98
C VAL A 418 11.22 -9.34 -32.97
N VAL A 419 12.43 -8.84 -32.75
CA VAL A 419 13.12 -7.91 -33.65
C VAL A 419 14.57 -8.37 -33.78
N GLU A 420 15.01 -8.68 -34.98
CA GLU A 420 16.40 -9.08 -35.29
C GLU A 420 16.96 -10.22 -34.37
N GLY A 421 16.11 -11.23 -34.08
CA GLY A 421 16.49 -12.37 -33.24
C GLY A 421 16.51 -12.09 -31.72
N GLN A 422 16.17 -10.87 -31.32
CA GLN A 422 15.95 -10.49 -29.93
C GLN A 422 14.47 -10.38 -29.63
N VAL A 423 14.08 -10.59 -28.37
CA VAL A 423 12.70 -10.50 -27.90
C VAL A 423 12.58 -9.43 -26.84
N ARG A 424 11.66 -8.52 -27.06
CA ARG A 424 11.16 -7.58 -26.06
C ARG A 424 9.96 -8.20 -25.35
N VAL A 425 9.88 -8.03 -24.03
CA VAL A 425 8.81 -8.56 -23.19
C VAL A 425 8.18 -7.44 -22.39
N TRP A 426 6.84 -7.39 -22.38
CA TRP A 426 6.07 -6.47 -21.55
C TRP A 426 4.83 -7.19 -21.01
N ALA A 427 4.28 -6.70 -19.92
CA ALA A 427 2.97 -7.12 -19.45
C ALA A 427 1.95 -5.99 -19.68
N SER A 428 0.73 -6.35 -20.06
CA SER A 428 -0.33 -5.37 -20.27
C SER A 428 -1.68 -5.92 -19.85
N GLY A 429 -2.60 -5.03 -19.49
CA GLY A 429 -3.95 -5.42 -19.09
C GLY A 429 -4.73 -4.30 -18.42
N GLU A 430 -5.94 -4.63 -18.03
CA GLU A 430 -6.88 -3.73 -17.37
C GLU A 430 -6.90 -3.98 -15.87
N ALA A 431 -6.59 -2.94 -15.11
CA ALA A 431 -6.79 -2.92 -13.67
C ALA A 431 -8.14 -2.27 -13.34
N ARG A 432 -8.90 -2.88 -12.42
CA ARG A 432 -10.25 -2.46 -12.04
C ARG A 432 -10.25 -1.92 -10.62
N LEU A 433 -10.68 -0.67 -10.44
CA LEU A 433 -10.82 -0.04 -9.13
C LEU A 433 -12.29 0.25 -8.85
N ASP A 434 -12.90 -0.53 -7.98
CA ASP A 434 -14.18 -0.26 -7.36
C ASP A 434 -13.94 0.30 -5.96
N VAL A 435 -14.19 1.60 -5.77
CA VAL A 435 -13.94 2.27 -4.50
C VAL A 435 -14.86 1.80 -3.37
N GLY A 436 -15.96 1.12 -3.70
CA GLY A 436 -16.89 0.55 -2.72
C GLY A 436 -16.39 -0.76 -2.09
N SER A 437 -15.44 -1.46 -2.74
CA SER A 437 -15.00 -2.79 -2.31
C SER A 437 -13.49 -3.01 -2.37
N ALA A 438 -12.69 -2.05 -2.85
CA ALA A 438 -11.26 -2.24 -3.09
C ALA A 438 -10.42 -2.49 -1.81
N ALA A 439 -10.93 -2.13 -0.64
CA ALA A 439 -10.28 -2.42 0.64
C ALA A 439 -10.66 -3.81 1.17
N LEU A 440 -10.33 -4.88 0.42
CA LEU A 440 -10.67 -6.27 0.75
C LEU A 440 -12.19 -6.49 0.98
N GLY A 441 -12.99 -5.96 0.05
CA GLY A 441 -14.46 -6.02 0.13
C GLY A 441 -15.10 -4.88 0.89
N ARG A 442 -14.31 -3.95 1.45
CA ARG A 442 -14.79 -2.74 2.13
C ARG A 442 -14.54 -1.49 1.27
N PRO A 443 -15.30 -0.41 1.51
CA PRO A 443 -15.06 0.87 0.85
C PRO A 443 -13.69 1.45 1.19
N LEU A 444 -13.03 2.08 0.21
CA LEU A 444 -11.81 2.87 0.46
C LEU A 444 -12.12 4.05 1.39
N CYS A 445 -11.18 4.37 2.26
CA CYS A 445 -11.23 5.62 3.01
C CYS A 445 -11.12 6.83 2.06
N PRO A 446 -11.74 7.98 2.41
CA PRO A 446 -11.51 9.23 1.71
C PRO A 446 -10.03 9.62 1.75
N GLY A 447 -9.47 10.02 0.61
CA GLY A 447 -8.07 10.39 0.53
C GLY A 447 -7.51 10.36 -0.89
N LEU A 448 -6.18 10.48 -0.98
CA LEU A 448 -5.42 10.38 -2.23
C LEU A 448 -4.76 9.00 -2.31
N TRP A 449 -5.19 8.22 -3.28
CA TRP A 449 -4.71 6.87 -3.54
C TRP A 449 -3.73 6.85 -4.70
N GLU A 450 -2.48 6.58 -4.42
CA GLU A 450 -1.41 6.46 -5.41
C GLU A 450 -1.51 5.15 -6.17
N VAL A 451 -1.40 5.17 -7.50
CA VAL A 451 -1.42 3.95 -8.33
C VAL A 451 0.00 3.48 -8.61
N HIS A 452 0.27 2.23 -8.26
CA HIS A 452 1.55 1.58 -8.44
C HIS A 452 1.42 0.32 -9.30
N VAL A 453 2.47 0.03 -10.08
CA VAL A 453 2.54 -1.15 -10.95
C VAL A 453 3.83 -1.91 -10.65
N ARG A 454 3.76 -3.24 -10.67
CA ARG A 454 4.91 -4.13 -10.63
C ARG A 454 4.76 -5.28 -11.62
N MET A 455 5.88 -5.87 -12.03
CA MET A 455 5.92 -7.04 -12.92
C MET A 455 6.48 -8.22 -12.13
N ARG A 456 5.59 -9.05 -11.58
CA ARG A 456 5.97 -10.19 -10.76
C ARG A 456 6.63 -11.28 -11.61
N GLY A 457 7.64 -11.94 -11.04
CA GLY A 457 8.36 -13.04 -11.68
C GLY A 457 9.61 -12.62 -12.43
N VAL A 458 9.69 -11.39 -12.93
CA VAL A 458 10.81 -10.93 -13.77
C VAL A 458 11.61 -9.79 -13.14
N HIS A 459 10.94 -8.88 -12.44
CA HIS A 459 11.59 -7.72 -11.82
C HIS A 459 11.05 -7.45 -10.40
N PRO A 460 11.92 -7.25 -9.40
CA PRO A 460 11.48 -7.05 -8.01
C PRO A 460 10.94 -5.65 -7.72
N GLY A 461 11.19 -4.68 -8.60
CA GLY A 461 10.82 -3.27 -8.40
C GLY A 461 9.35 -2.98 -8.62
N ARG A 462 8.99 -1.76 -8.23
CA ARG A 462 7.70 -1.13 -8.50
C ARG A 462 7.92 0.20 -9.22
N THR A 463 6.88 0.68 -9.90
CA THR A 463 6.89 2.00 -10.53
C THR A 463 5.54 2.67 -10.38
N ARG A 464 5.52 3.99 -10.47
CA ARG A 464 4.32 4.81 -10.65
C ARG A 464 3.99 4.89 -12.13
N VAL A 465 2.74 5.15 -12.44
CA VAL A 465 2.27 5.36 -13.81
C VAL A 465 2.50 6.81 -14.19
N ALA A 466 3.37 7.06 -15.15
CA ALA A 466 3.66 8.41 -15.63
C ALA A 466 2.52 8.94 -16.51
N ARG A 467 2.36 10.28 -16.50
CA ARG A 467 1.39 10.95 -17.35
C ARG A 467 1.77 10.76 -18.82
N PRO A 468 0.87 10.26 -19.67
CA PRO A 468 1.13 10.17 -21.11
C PRO A 468 1.11 11.56 -21.76
N ASP A 469 1.77 11.68 -22.92
CA ASP A 469 1.75 12.92 -23.73
C ASP A 469 0.35 13.19 -24.31
N ALA A 470 -0.43 12.13 -24.55
CA ALA A 470 -1.80 12.26 -25.04
C ALA A 470 -2.75 12.77 -23.95
N GLN A 471 -3.74 13.56 -24.33
CA GLN A 471 -4.81 13.97 -23.43
C GLN A 471 -5.65 12.74 -23.04
N MET A 472 -5.66 12.42 -21.75
CA MET A 472 -6.51 11.38 -21.19
C MET A 472 -7.75 11.98 -20.54
N ASN A 473 -8.87 11.28 -20.68
CA ASN A 473 -10.12 11.69 -20.05
C ASN A 473 -10.17 11.25 -18.59
N CYS A 474 -9.73 12.11 -17.71
CA CYS A 474 -9.81 11.90 -16.25
C CYS A 474 -11.10 12.50 -15.66
N ALA A 475 -12.25 12.25 -16.29
CA ALA A 475 -13.53 12.69 -15.75
C ALA A 475 -13.80 12.05 -14.39
N GLY A 476 -14.27 12.86 -13.45
CA GLY A 476 -14.72 12.36 -12.13
C GLY A 476 -16.07 11.68 -12.24
N VAL A 477 -16.34 10.77 -11.30
CA VAL A 477 -17.57 10.00 -11.19
C VAL A 477 -18.10 10.06 -9.77
N LEU A 478 -19.41 10.09 -9.61
CA LEU A 478 -20.07 9.86 -8.33
C LEU A 478 -20.25 8.35 -8.13
N ALA A 479 -19.25 7.74 -7.54
CA ALA A 479 -19.16 6.28 -7.40
C ALA A 479 -19.72 5.79 -6.05
N ASP A 480 -19.94 4.49 -5.97
CA ASP A 480 -20.46 3.72 -4.85
C ASP A 480 -21.90 4.11 -4.39
N GLU A 481 -22.41 3.45 -3.37
CA GLU A 481 -23.74 3.72 -2.80
C GLU A 481 -23.83 5.10 -2.14
N SER A 482 -22.71 5.57 -1.57
CA SER A 482 -22.60 6.88 -0.90
C SER A 482 -22.46 8.04 -1.91
N ARG A 483 -22.35 7.76 -3.20
CA ARG A 483 -22.17 8.75 -4.27
C ARG A 483 -20.97 9.67 -4.00
N ARG A 484 -19.86 9.10 -3.55
CA ARG A 484 -18.62 9.84 -3.36
C ARG A 484 -18.01 10.24 -4.70
N LEU A 485 -17.41 11.42 -4.73
CA LEU A 485 -16.71 11.89 -5.92
C LEU A 485 -15.36 11.18 -6.03
N VAL A 486 -15.16 10.45 -7.13
CA VAL A 486 -13.91 9.76 -7.43
C VAL A 486 -13.30 10.35 -8.69
N VAL A 487 -12.05 10.81 -8.59
CA VAL A 487 -11.37 11.53 -9.68
C VAL A 487 -9.98 10.95 -9.90
N PRO A 488 -9.71 10.36 -11.09
CA PRO A 488 -8.34 10.10 -11.51
C PRO A 488 -7.59 11.43 -11.68
N CYS A 489 -6.42 11.55 -11.11
CA CYS A 489 -5.65 12.79 -11.13
C CYS A 489 -4.14 12.51 -11.24
N TRP A 490 -3.38 13.57 -11.50
CA TRP A 490 -1.93 13.50 -11.62
C TRP A 490 -1.28 14.23 -10.44
N SER A 491 -0.29 13.62 -9.81
CA SER A 491 0.53 14.28 -8.79
C SER A 491 1.34 15.45 -9.40
N GLU A 492 1.99 16.25 -8.55
CA GLU A 492 2.90 17.31 -9.01
C GLU A 492 4.05 16.77 -9.88
N ARG A 493 4.42 15.50 -9.67
CA ARG A 493 5.44 14.78 -10.45
C ARG A 493 4.89 14.16 -11.74
N GLY A 494 3.60 14.35 -12.04
CA GLY A 494 2.95 13.76 -13.20
C GLY A 494 2.65 12.26 -13.05
N GLU A 495 2.46 11.76 -11.82
CA GLU A 495 2.17 10.35 -11.54
C GLU A 495 0.68 10.14 -11.26
N LEU A 496 0.11 9.05 -11.77
CA LEU A 496 -1.31 8.73 -11.61
C LEU A 496 -1.68 8.48 -10.14
N SER A 497 -2.76 9.11 -9.74
CA SER A 497 -3.42 8.91 -8.45
C SER A 497 -4.94 8.96 -8.61
N VAL A 498 -5.67 8.46 -7.64
CA VAL A 498 -7.14 8.55 -7.57
C VAL A 498 -7.52 9.26 -6.29
N CYS A 499 -8.28 10.34 -6.40
CA CYS A 499 -8.82 11.08 -5.26
C CYS A 499 -10.23 10.56 -4.96
N VAL A 500 -10.47 10.16 -3.71
CA VAL A 500 -11.78 9.75 -3.20
C VAL A 500 -12.22 10.80 -2.19
N GLU A 501 -13.30 11.53 -2.48
CA GLU A 501 -13.79 12.62 -1.65
C GLU A 501 -14.99 12.21 -0.80
N PRO A 502 -15.03 12.56 0.48
CA PRO A 502 -16.14 12.25 1.39
C PRO A 502 -17.32 13.23 1.19
N LYS A 503 -17.73 13.46 -0.06
CA LYS A 503 -18.79 14.40 -0.39
C LYS A 503 -20.10 13.68 -0.58
N SER A 504 -21.18 14.28 -0.03
CA SER A 504 -22.53 13.89 -0.40
C SER A 504 -22.81 14.21 -1.86
N PHE A 505 -23.85 13.60 -2.43
CA PHE A 505 -24.28 13.89 -3.80
C PHE A 505 -24.46 15.40 -4.04
N ALA A 506 -25.20 16.10 -3.15
CA ALA A 506 -25.45 17.54 -3.26
C ALA A 506 -24.16 18.38 -3.19
N GLU A 507 -23.23 18.04 -2.28
CA GLU A 507 -21.94 18.73 -2.16
C GLU A 507 -21.05 18.51 -3.39
N SER A 508 -21.07 17.29 -3.96
CA SER A 508 -20.34 16.98 -5.18
C SER A 508 -20.86 17.76 -6.39
N ILE A 509 -22.20 17.88 -6.53
CA ILE A 509 -22.82 18.72 -7.56
C ILE A 509 -22.49 20.20 -7.34
N ALA A 510 -22.53 20.70 -6.11
CA ALA A 510 -22.20 22.09 -5.80
C ALA A 510 -20.79 22.46 -6.24
N LEU A 511 -19.80 21.58 -6.09
CA LEU A 511 -18.40 21.82 -6.51
C LEU A 511 -18.27 22.17 -8.02
N VAL A 512 -19.11 21.60 -8.87
CA VAL A 512 -19.05 21.78 -10.33
C VAL A 512 -20.09 22.75 -10.86
N SER A 513 -20.97 23.25 -9.99
CA SER A 513 -22.14 24.05 -10.35
C SER A 513 -21.82 25.45 -10.93
N SER A 514 -20.59 25.94 -10.80
CA SER A 514 -20.16 27.19 -11.41
C SER A 514 -20.27 27.21 -12.94
N ARG A 515 -20.45 26.04 -13.58
CA ARG A 515 -20.65 25.85 -15.02
C ARG A 515 -22.12 25.78 -15.44
N ALA A 516 -23.02 26.08 -14.52
CA ALA A 516 -24.44 26.08 -14.83
C ALA A 516 -24.74 26.96 -16.06
N SER A 517 -25.69 26.52 -16.85
CA SER A 517 -26.25 27.25 -18.00
C SER A 517 -27.77 27.24 -17.95
N VAL A 518 -28.40 28.10 -18.71
CA VAL A 518 -29.85 28.17 -18.83
C VAL A 518 -30.29 28.12 -20.26
N ALA A 519 -31.35 27.38 -20.53
CA ALA A 519 -32.03 27.35 -21.82
C ALA A 519 -33.51 27.76 -21.62
N HIS A 520 -34.09 28.54 -22.57
CA HIS A 520 -35.47 29.01 -22.50
C HIS A 520 -36.33 28.21 -23.46
N GLN A 521 -37.46 27.72 -23.01
CA GLN A 521 -38.42 27.02 -23.83
C GLN A 521 -39.83 27.14 -23.22
N ASP A 522 -40.79 27.59 -24.02
CA ASP A 522 -42.25 27.55 -23.70
C ASP A 522 -42.62 28.06 -22.30
N GLY A 523 -42.15 29.25 -21.94
CA GLY A 523 -42.47 29.87 -20.64
C GLY A 523 -41.72 29.24 -19.44
N HIS A 524 -40.78 28.36 -19.71
CA HIS A 524 -39.90 27.74 -18.69
C HIS A 524 -38.46 28.06 -18.97
N VAL A 525 -37.68 27.97 -17.95
CA VAL A 525 -36.22 27.97 -18.04
C VAL A 525 -35.70 26.61 -17.58
N PHE A 526 -34.86 25.98 -18.34
CA PHE A 526 -34.11 24.80 -17.97
C PHE A 526 -32.78 25.25 -17.37
N VAL A 527 -32.58 24.97 -16.09
CA VAL A 527 -31.30 25.15 -15.43
C VAL A 527 -30.53 23.87 -15.59
N VAL A 528 -29.38 23.93 -16.27
CA VAL A 528 -28.54 22.76 -16.56
C VAL A 528 -27.21 22.93 -15.86
N VAL A 529 -26.87 21.99 -14.99
CA VAL A 529 -25.57 21.91 -14.32
C VAL A 529 -24.84 20.68 -14.85
N PRO A 530 -23.70 20.84 -15.54
CA PRO A 530 -22.89 19.70 -15.93
C PRO A 530 -22.31 19.06 -14.67
N VAL A 531 -22.45 17.75 -14.56
CA VAL A 531 -22.02 16.97 -13.39
C VAL A 531 -21.08 15.87 -13.81
N PRO A 532 -20.28 15.32 -12.89
CA PRO A 532 -19.56 14.08 -13.14
C PRO A 532 -20.52 12.99 -13.61
N TYR A 533 -20.00 12.00 -14.31
CA TYR A 533 -20.79 10.82 -14.68
C TYR A 533 -21.45 10.20 -13.46
N VAL A 534 -22.75 9.92 -13.58
CA VAL A 534 -23.51 9.23 -12.53
C VAL A 534 -23.95 7.88 -13.08
N PRO A 535 -23.67 6.76 -12.40
CA PRO A 535 -24.10 5.44 -12.87
C PRO A 535 -25.62 5.36 -13.09
N PRO A 536 -26.10 4.55 -14.06
CA PRO A 536 -27.53 4.46 -14.42
C PRO A 536 -28.48 4.03 -13.29
N SER A 537 -27.96 3.45 -12.20
CA SER A 537 -28.74 3.10 -10.99
C SER A 537 -29.43 4.30 -10.32
N GLY A 538 -29.27 5.50 -10.89
CA GLY A 538 -29.96 6.71 -10.48
C GLY A 538 -29.24 7.48 -9.38
N GLY A 539 -29.32 8.80 -9.43
CA GLY A 539 -29.04 9.67 -8.29
C GLY A 539 -30.21 9.67 -7.31
N PRO A 540 -30.04 10.11 -6.08
CA PRO A 540 -31.14 10.32 -5.16
C PRO A 540 -32.12 11.36 -5.74
N ALA A 541 -33.39 11.32 -5.30
CA ALA A 541 -34.34 12.37 -5.63
C ALA A 541 -33.78 13.73 -5.15
N ALA A 542 -33.74 14.68 -6.07
CA ALA A 542 -33.18 16.00 -5.80
C ALA A 542 -34.16 17.09 -6.19
N GLU A 543 -34.09 18.22 -5.51
CA GLU A 543 -34.87 19.43 -5.83
C GLU A 543 -33.90 20.62 -5.97
N LEU A 544 -34.13 21.44 -6.99
CA LEU A 544 -33.51 22.75 -7.09
C LEU A 544 -34.37 23.74 -6.30
N VAL A 545 -33.84 24.25 -5.21
CA VAL A 545 -34.48 25.27 -4.35
C VAL A 545 -33.94 26.63 -4.73
N LEU A 546 -34.80 27.55 -5.10
CA LEU A 546 -34.49 28.91 -5.52
C LEU A 546 -34.99 29.90 -4.48
N ARG A 547 -34.10 30.73 -3.90
CA ARG A 547 -34.44 31.76 -2.92
C ARG A 547 -34.14 33.15 -3.46
N GLU A 548 -35.17 34.05 -3.40
CA GLU A 548 -35.02 35.45 -3.82
C GLU A 548 -34.11 36.21 -2.84
N GLN A 549 -33.18 37.02 -3.38
CA GLN A 549 -32.26 37.82 -2.57
C GLN A 549 -32.77 39.21 -2.24
N ASP A 550 -33.70 39.75 -3.02
CA ASP A 550 -34.12 41.15 -2.99
C ASP A 550 -35.27 41.46 -2.03
N GLY A 551 -35.34 40.86 -0.86
CA GLY A 551 -36.12 41.33 0.27
C GLY A 551 -37.57 40.83 0.38
N ARG A 552 -38.06 39.99 -0.54
CA ARG A 552 -39.44 39.42 -0.47
C ARG A 552 -39.51 38.00 0.10
N HIS A 553 -38.39 37.42 0.50
CA HIS A 553 -38.26 36.07 1.07
C HIS A 553 -39.00 34.94 0.32
N ARG A 554 -39.14 35.09 -1.00
CA ARG A 554 -39.75 34.04 -1.82
C ARG A 554 -38.79 32.86 -1.97
N SER A 555 -39.36 31.68 -1.88
CA SER A 555 -38.62 30.43 -2.11
C SER A 555 -39.51 29.51 -2.94
N MET A 556 -38.93 28.85 -3.92
CA MET A 556 -39.58 27.80 -4.70
C MET A 556 -38.69 26.60 -4.80
N ALA A 557 -39.24 25.40 -4.88
CA ALA A 557 -38.52 24.16 -5.13
C ALA A 557 -39.11 23.47 -6.35
N VAL A 558 -38.25 22.99 -7.22
CA VAL A 558 -38.62 22.22 -8.41
C VAL A 558 -37.83 20.94 -8.47
N PRO A 559 -38.41 19.83 -8.96
CA PRO A 559 -37.69 18.59 -9.14
C PRO A 559 -36.46 18.79 -10.05
N ALA A 560 -35.35 18.21 -9.67
CA ALA A 560 -34.13 18.18 -10.45
C ALA A 560 -33.84 16.74 -10.90
N LEU A 561 -33.77 16.54 -12.21
CA LEU A 561 -33.45 15.26 -12.82
C LEU A 561 -31.95 15.15 -13.04
N VAL A 562 -31.40 13.98 -12.83
CA VAL A 562 -30.01 13.67 -13.10
C VAL A 562 -29.92 12.74 -14.29
N GLU A 563 -29.34 13.23 -15.38
CA GLU A 563 -29.01 12.41 -16.54
C GLU A 563 -27.58 11.88 -16.39
N PRO A 564 -27.35 10.58 -16.57
CA PRO A 564 -26.06 9.96 -16.25
C PRO A 564 -24.90 10.41 -17.16
N GLY A 565 -25.17 10.84 -18.39
CA GLY A 565 -24.15 11.08 -19.38
C GLY A 565 -23.58 9.81 -20.00
N ILE A 566 -22.42 9.93 -20.65
CA ILE A 566 -21.67 8.82 -21.25
C ILE A 566 -20.22 8.92 -20.76
N PRO A 567 -19.71 7.91 -20.03
CA PRO A 567 -18.35 7.96 -19.50
C PRO A 567 -17.34 8.27 -20.60
N GLY A 568 -16.47 9.24 -20.34
CA GLY A 568 -15.44 9.65 -21.29
C GLY A 568 -15.88 10.39 -22.55
N ARG A 569 -17.20 10.52 -22.81
CA ARG A 569 -17.74 11.18 -24.01
C ARG A 569 -18.66 12.35 -23.68
N LEU A 570 -19.56 12.20 -22.73
CA LEU A 570 -20.55 13.21 -22.39
C LEU A 570 -20.67 13.32 -20.87
N ALA A 571 -20.51 14.52 -20.34
CA ALA A 571 -20.78 14.78 -18.92
C ALA A 571 -22.23 14.47 -18.58
N GLY A 572 -22.48 14.02 -17.37
CA GLY A 572 -23.82 13.95 -16.83
C GLY A 572 -24.41 15.37 -16.68
N GLN A 573 -25.71 15.46 -16.51
CA GLN A 573 -26.40 16.75 -16.35
C GLN A 573 -27.42 16.65 -15.21
N LEU A 574 -27.42 17.67 -14.35
CA LEU A 574 -28.55 17.93 -13.48
C LEU A 574 -29.42 18.96 -14.18
N ILE A 575 -30.67 18.61 -14.42
CA ILE A 575 -31.63 19.44 -15.17
C ILE A 575 -32.82 19.74 -14.27
N ALA A 576 -33.10 21.03 -14.09
CA ALA A 576 -34.31 21.50 -13.41
C ALA A 576 -35.15 22.39 -14.33
N ARG A 577 -36.44 22.07 -14.48
CA ARG A 577 -37.38 22.84 -15.26
C ARG A 577 -38.09 23.83 -14.35
N VAL A 578 -37.83 25.12 -14.55
CA VAL A 578 -38.33 26.20 -13.69
C VAL A 578 -39.30 27.07 -14.45
N PRO A 579 -40.57 27.24 -13.99
CA PRO A 579 -41.52 28.13 -14.61
C PRO A 579 -41.13 29.61 -14.39
N VAL A 580 -41.29 30.44 -15.41
CA VAL A 580 -40.93 31.88 -15.39
C VAL A 580 -42.16 32.73 -15.74
N SER A 581 -42.43 33.74 -14.91
CA SER A 581 -43.53 34.68 -15.17
C SER A 581 -43.07 36.13 -15.16
N ARG A 582 -43.58 36.94 -16.11
CA ARG A 582 -43.34 38.39 -16.18
C ARG A 582 -43.91 39.17 -15.02
N LEU A 583 -44.99 38.65 -14.42
CA LEU A 583 -45.71 39.30 -13.33
C LEU A 583 -45.31 38.77 -11.94
N GLY A 584 -44.57 37.68 -11.92
CA GLY A 584 -44.27 36.92 -10.68
C GLY A 584 -45.52 36.18 -10.19
N GLY A 585 -45.29 35.11 -9.42
CA GLY A 585 -46.31 34.28 -8.76
C GLY A 585 -45.65 33.48 -7.64
N GLU A 586 -46.42 32.80 -6.84
CA GLU A 586 -45.85 31.99 -5.75
C GLU A 586 -45.02 30.81 -6.29
N ASP A 587 -45.43 30.28 -7.45
CA ASP A 587 -44.79 29.09 -8.06
C ASP A 587 -43.98 29.41 -9.32
N CYS A 588 -43.57 30.66 -9.52
CA CYS A 588 -42.83 31.08 -10.73
C CYS A 588 -41.66 32.00 -10.37
N LEU A 589 -40.55 31.89 -11.16
CA LEU A 589 -39.47 32.86 -11.11
C LEU A 589 -39.95 34.23 -11.61
N GLY A 590 -39.99 35.20 -10.71
CA GLY A 590 -40.25 36.59 -11.01
C GLY A 590 -38.95 37.38 -11.18
N PRO A 591 -39.10 38.68 -11.66
CA PRO A 591 -37.94 39.58 -11.81
C PRO A 591 -37.21 39.76 -10.49
N GLY A 592 -35.88 39.62 -10.48
CA GLY A 592 -35.01 39.72 -9.30
C GLY A 592 -33.80 38.81 -9.41
N THR A 593 -33.06 38.72 -8.31
CA THR A 593 -31.89 37.85 -8.16
C THR A 593 -32.21 36.67 -7.30
N TRP A 594 -31.88 35.48 -7.75
CA TRP A 594 -32.21 34.22 -7.08
C TRP A 594 -30.96 33.40 -6.77
N ARG A 595 -30.87 32.82 -5.57
CA ARG A 595 -29.82 31.87 -5.17
C ARG A 595 -30.34 30.45 -5.26
N PRO A 596 -29.70 29.60 -6.04
CA PRO A 596 -30.02 28.18 -6.11
C PRO A 596 -29.30 27.39 -5.01
N SER A 597 -30.00 26.42 -4.45
CA SER A 597 -29.48 25.36 -3.60
C SER A 597 -29.99 24.03 -4.12
N LEU A 598 -29.23 22.97 -3.94
CA LEU A 598 -29.68 21.61 -4.21
C LEU A 598 -30.12 20.95 -2.91
N ARG A 599 -31.36 20.49 -2.89
CA ARG A 599 -31.92 19.72 -1.76
C ARG A 599 -31.90 18.25 -2.08
N VAL A 600 -31.30 17.48 -1.18
CA VAL A 600 -31.31 16.02 -1.19
C VAL A 600 -31.60 15.54 0.24
N ALA A 601 -32.66 14.75 0.44
CA ALA A 601 -33.04 14.21 1.75
C ALA A 601 -33.04 15.29 2.86
N GLU A 602 -33.77 16.35 2.69
CA GLU A 602 -33.97 17.48 3.65
C GLU A 602 -32.75 18.40 3.87
N LYS A 603 -31.60 18.10 3.31
CA LYS A 603 -30.39 18.94 3.41
C LYS A 603 -30.23 19.82 2.17
N ASP A 604 -30.19 21.15 2.36
CA ASP A 604 -29.93 22.13 1.32
C ASP A 604 -28.43 22.43 1.22
N VAL A 605 -27.88 22.36 0.00
CA VAL A 605 -26.48 22.73 -0.29
C VAL A 605 -26.47 23.86 -1.32
N GLU A 606 -25.87 25.00 -0.99
CA GLU A 606 -25.81 26.17 -1.87
C GLU A 606 -24.94 25.89 -3.11
N LEU A 607 -25.46 26.28 -4.28
CA LEU A 607 -24.76 26.13 -5.56
C LEU A 607 -23.89 27.36 -5.89
N LEU A 608 -22.82 27.17 -6.66
CA LEU A 608 -21.83 28.20 -6.98
C LEU A 608 -22.24 29.08 -8.17
N PHE A 609 -23.53 29.42 -8.27
CA PHE A 609 -24.04 30.37 -9.26
C PHE A 609 -25.30 31.07 -8.74
N GLY A 610 -25.71 32.13 -9.40
CA GLY A 610 -26.97 32.82 -9.17
C GLY A 610 -27.79 32.89 -10.46
N LEU A 611 -29.06 33.26 -10.33
CA LEU A 611 -29.93 33.52 -11.46
C LEU A 611 -30.46 34.96 -11.41
N ALA A 612 -30.31 35.71 -12.47
CA ALA A 612 -30.94 37.02 -12.62
C ALA A 612 -32.12 36.94 -13.60
N VAL A 613 -33.29 37.34 -13.13
CA VAL A 613 -34.51 37.37 -13.93
C VAL A 613 -34.86 38.83 -14.27
N GLY A 614 -34.85 39.15 -15.56
CA GLY A 614 -35.21 40.47 -16.05
C GLY A 614 -36.73 40.67 -16.12
N ARG A 615 -37.20 41.95 -16.21
CA ARG A 615 -38.63 42.31 -16.33
C ARG A 615 -39.33 41.67 -17.55
N GLY A 616 -38.58 41.25 -18.53
CA GLY A 616 -39.09 40.53 -19.73
C GLY A 616 -39.17 39.00 -19.55
N GLY A 617 -38.84 38.45 -18.40
CA GLY A 617 -38.80 37.01 -18.15
C GLY A 617 -37.54 36.31 -18.61
N GLN A 618 -36.56 37.08 -19.07
CA GLN A 618 -35.26 36.51 -19.46
C GLN A 618 -34.44 36.17 -18.25
N VAL A 619 -33.89 34.94 -18.18
CA VAL A 619 -33.07 34.46 -17.08
C VAL A 619 -31.61 34.35 -17.53
N ARG A 620 -30.69 34.81 -16.73
CA ARG A 620 -29.25 34.70 -16.94
C ARG A 620 -28.56 34.11 -15.73
N VAL A 621 -27.53 33.30 -15.96
CA VAL A 621 -26.65 32.80 -14.89
C VAL A 621 -25.72 33.93 -14.45
N LEU A 622 -25.61 34.14 -13.16
CA LEU A 622 -24.64 35.01 -12.52
C LEU A 622 -23.52 34.18 -11.89
N PRO A 623 -22.26 34.62 -11.94
CA PRO A 623 -21.22 34.03 -11.13
C PRO A 623 -21.58 34.10 -9.65
N ALA A 624 -21.23 33.10 -8.86
CA ALA A 624 -21.34 33.18 -7.41
C ALA A 624 -20.63 34.44 -6.91
N GLY A 625 -21.30 35.24 -6.08
CA GLY A 625 -20.64 36.33 -5.36
C GLY A 625 -19.48 35.72 -4.59
N VAL A 626 -18.29 36.33 -4.70
CA VAL A 626 -17.02 35.82 -4.20
C VAL A 626 -17.10 35.64 -2.69
N SER A 627 -17.58 34.48 -2.25
CA SER A 627 -17.18 33.94 -0.94
C SER A 627 -15.82 33.29 -1.11
N PRO A 628 -14.86 33.54 -0.23
CA PRO A 628 -13.55 32.92 -0.36
C PRO A 628 -13.71 31.41 -0.27
N ALA A 629 -13.64 30.74 -1.41
CA ALA A 629 -13.59 29.29 -1.42
C ALA A 629 -12.41 28.85 -0.55
N PRO A 630 -12.58 27.86 0.35
CA PRO A 630 -11.50 27.32 1.13
C PRO A 630 -10.32 26.95 0.23
N SER A 631 -9.10 27.17 0.69
CA SER A 631 -7.87 26.97 -0.09
C SER A 631 -7.76 25.56 -0.73
N LEU A 632 -8.46 24.58 -0.15
CA LEU A 632 -8.58 23.22 -0.67
C LEU A 632 -9.31 23.17 -2.05
N LEU A 633 -10.38 23.94 -2.23
CA LEU A 633 -11.16 23.97 -3.47
C LEU A 633 -10.34 24.52 -4.66
N ARG A 634 -9.47 25.50 -4.44
CA ARG A 634 -8.53 25.98 -5.46
C ARG A 634 -7.50 24.92 -5.85
N LYS A 635 -7.05 24.11 -4.90
CA LYS A 635 -6.11 22.98 -5.17
C LYS A 635 -6.78 21.88 -5.99
N ILE A 636 -8.04 21.55 -5.69
CA ILE A 636 -8.80 20.51 -6.42
C ILE A 636 -9.14 20.99 -7.83
N ALA A 637 -9.61 22.22 -8.01
CA ALA A 637 -9.90 22.80 -9.33
C ALA A 637 -8.64 22.91 -10.20
N GLY A 638 -7.49 23.25 -9.61
CA GLY A 638 -6.19 23.24 -10.29
C GLY A 638 -5.70 21.85 -10.68
N ARG A 639 -5.97 20.82 -9.88
CA ARG A 639 -5.65 19.41 -10.15
C ARG A 639 -6.53 18.77 -11.22
N LEU A 640 -7.76 19.25 -11.39
CA LEU A 640 -8.68 18.83 -12.46
C LEU A 640 -8.31 19.42 -13.84
N GLY A 641 -7.14 20.04 -14.00
CA GLY A 641 -6.70 20.65 -15.24
C GLY A 641 -7.46 21.94 -15.58
N TYR A 642 -8.13 22.52 -14.61
CA TYR A 642 -9.03 23.64 -14.77
C TYR A 642 -8.29 24.96 -14.54
N ARG A 643 -7.80 25.59 -15.62
CA ARG A 643 -7.47 27.03 -15.62
C ARG A 643 -8.71 27.79 -16.07
N PRO A 644 -9.32 28.65 -15.26
CA PRO A 644 -10.31 29.58 -15.77
C PRO A 644 -9.62 30.46 -16.81
N ARG A 645 -10.11 30.46 -18.04
CA ARG A 645 -9.76 31.54 -19.01
C ARG A 645 -10.25 32.84 -18.41
N ARG A 646 -9.36 33.83 -18.32
CA ARG A 646 -9.71 35.23 -18.06
C ARG A 646 -10.62 35.77 -19.12
#